data_38a0210139b0503a67624667a56ea9ea
#
_entry.id   38a0210139b0503a67624667a56ea9ea
#
_cell.length_a   1.000
_cell.length_b   1.000
_cell.length_c   1.000
_cell.angle_alpha   90.00
_cell.angle_beta   90.00
_cell.angle_gamma   90.00
#
_symmetry.space_group_name_H-M   'P 1'
#
loop_
_entity.id
_entity.type
_entity.pdbx_description
1 polymer ?
#
loop_
_entity_poly.entity_id
_entity_poly.type
_entity_poly.pdbx_seq_one_letter_code
_entity_poly.pdbx_strand_id
1 'polypeptide(L)'
;MARKALEPAATPPEQIRNFCIIAHIDHGKSTLADRMLSKTGVVEDRAMRAQYLDRMDIERERGITIKSQAVRMPWELDGTTYCLNMIDTPGHVDFSSEVSTAARLCDGALVIIDVVEGVCTQTVHVLRQAWMDGLRTVLVVNKMDRLITELRLTPNEAHHRLLQLIEQVNAVIGGFYAAACMEQDQRWHEAGADATTRDTREDADLYFDPSRGNVIFASAVDHWAFRLERFSHMYAHKLGIKEQTIRQFLWGHYYFDPKTKRVLTHDRDKRGLKPMFVQFVLDNIWQVYQNTVIERDQAMIDRIISALQLSIHARDLRSKDPTALMHAIMSQWLPLPACTFNAIVRCLPSPAEAQKERVPRMIRPDLGFFATDADLAPKNDLERDLFASRSGPDATAVAYVSKMFAVPRDDMPEHRRVQLTADEMRERGRLQREAMTSTGAEAAAEPPADEAPVDDAPEVMLGFARLYSGRLSVGDTITAILPKYDTTRAPTDAANEPYVRTCRVQALYMMMGRDLVSVQRVPAGNVFAIRGLDGVVLRNATLICGPEELRDVVNLAGVRRFATPMVRVALEPRSAADMPKLAAGLELLNQADPCVEVLVQDNGEHVMMTAGELHLERCLRDLRERFARCAIQASPPLVPFRETCVKAANMAPPKTPGEPRGTMHGTALQGALSFTIRAVPMPPLLVDFLVVNVPTIRRLRRRHHDDDDDDDAGEVGEVRDAEAVRRVPVRAFWDELQAVLQRVGGEWADVASQICAWGPKHVGPNLLLDPQHVLRRVRQDEAPRLEREWCDAIEAGFQLATGAGPLCAEPMHGMAFVVQHVEMDHDALSEARAKVSQLASSVISGVRESCRQGLLDWSPRLLLAMYSCDIQAAPDVQGKVHAVLQRRRGRVVSEEMKEGTLFFTISALLPVVESFGFAEEIRKRTSGAASPQLFFAGFQLYDQDPLWVPRTDEELEDYGEKGDRENIAKRYVDMVRKRKGLATSRRLVTSAEKQRTMKSA
;
A
#
# COMPACT_ATOMS: atom_id res chain seq x y z
N MET A 1 30.27 -23.09 12.54
CA MET A 1 30.65 -22.05 11.55
C MET A 1 29.47 -21.13 11.15
N ALA A 2 28.26 -21.63 10.95
CA ALA A 2 27.09 -20.81 10.56
C ALA A 2 26.74 -19.70 11.56
N ARG A 3 26.81 -19.90 12.88
CA ARG A 3 26.52 -18.86 13.89
C ARG A 3 27.50 -17.67 13.87
N LYS A 4 28.80 -17.89 13.57
CA LYS A 4 29.80 -16.78 13.48
C LYS A 4 29.64 -15.93 12.22
N ALA A 5 29.13 -16.50 11.12
CA ALA A 5 28.84 -15.75 9.88
C ALA A 5 27.57 -14.87 9.96
N LEU A 6 26.78 -15.06 11.01
CA LEU A 6 25.53 -14.31 11.25
C LEU A 6 25.71 -13.07 12.14
N GLU A 7 26.91 -12.83 12.70
CA GLU A 7 27.18 -11.63 13.48
C GLU A 7 27.19 -10.38 12.57
N PRO A 8 26.33 -9.39 12.80
CA PRO A 8 26.22 -8.21 11.92
C PRO A 8 27.51 -7.38 11.88
N ALA A 9 28.29 -7.40 12.95
CA ALA A 9 29.53 -6.63 13.09
C ALA A 9 30.65 -7.06 12.10
N ALA A 10 30.53 -8.20 11.46
CA ALA A 10 31.60 -8.77 10.61
C ALA A 10 31.40 -8.53 9.10
N THR A 11 30.24 -8.05 8.65
CA THR A 11 29.93 -7.95 7.21
C THR A 11 29.94 -6.49 6.76
N PRO A 12 30.84 -6.08 5.84
CA PRO A 12 30.84 -4.70 5.31
C PRO A 12 29.62 -4.45 4.42
N PRO A 13 29.17 -3.16 4.27
CA PRO A 13 27.97 -2.81 3.49
C PRO A 13 28.00 -3.30 2.02
N GLU A 14 29.17 -3.41 1.41
CA GLU A 14 29.34 -3.86 0.03
C GLU A 14 28.95 -5.34 -0.15
N GLN A 15 29.03 -6.14 0.92
CA GLN A 15 28.70 -7.56 0.95
C GLN A 15 27.26 -7.83 1.42
N ILE A 16 26.48 -6.80 1.70
CA ILE A 16 25.08 -6.92 2.10
C ILE A 16 24.19 -6.78 0.87
N ARG A 17 23.08 -7.53 0.83
CA ARG A 17 21.99 -7.37 -0.14
C ARG A 17 20.67 -7.37 0.59
N ASN A 18 19.97 -6.25 0.56
CA ASN A 18 18.62 -6.08 1.11
C ASN A 18 17.61 -6.18 -0.02
N PHE A 19 16.75 -7.17 0.00
CA PHE A 19 15.76 -7.36 -1.05
C PHE A 19 14.43 -7.86 -0.50
N CYS A 20 13.35 -7.50 -1.18
CA CYS A 20 12.02 -8.04 -0.93
C CYS A 20 11.56 -8.96 -2.05
N ILE A 21 10.64 -9.87 -1.72
CA ILE A 21 9.98 -10.73 -2.69
C ILE A 21 8.58 -10.16 -2.89
N ILE A 22 8.26 -9.76 -4.12
CA ILE A 22 6.99 -9.19 -4.50
C ILE A 22 6.35 -10.01 -5.63
N ALA A 23 5.07 -10.33 -5.45
CA ALA A 23 4.35 -11.17 -6.41
C ALA A 23 2.84 -10.96 -6.29
N HIS A 24 2.12 -11.34 -7.34
CA HIS A 24 0.69 -11.58 -7.26
C HIS A 24 0.35 -12.74 -6.30
N ILE A 25 -0.89 -12.80 -5.83
CA ILE A 25 -1.43 -13.93 -5.06
C ILE A 25 -1.25 -15.20 -5.90
N ASP A 26 -0.89 -16.31 -5.25
CA ASP A 26 -0.71 -17.64 -5.86
C ASP A 26 0.42 -17.78 -6.91
N HIS A 27 1.22 -16.77 -7.20
CA HIS A 27 2.39 -16.87 -8.09
C HIS A 27 3.57 -17.67 -7.49
N GLY A 28 3.45 -18.18 -6.25
CA GLY A 28 4.40 -19.06 -5.61
C GLY A 28 5.48 -18.35 -4.79
N LYS A 29 5.20 -17.16 -4.26
CA LYS A 29 6.08 -16.35 -3.43
C LYS A 29 6.58 -17.10 -2.19
N SER A 30 5.66 -17.57 -1.33
CA SER A 30 6.00 -18.27 -0.07
C SER A 30 6.72 -19.60 -0.36
N THR A 31 6.34 -20.30 -1.43
CA THR A 31 7.04 -21.52 -1.86
C THR A 31 8.49 -21.24 -2.25
N LEU A 32 8.73 -20.15 -3.01
CA LEU A 32 10.10 -19.76 -3.39
C LEU A 32 10.91 -19.37 -2.15
N ALA A 33 10.36 -18.57 -1.24
CA ALA A 33 11.01 -18.17 0.00
C ALA A 33 11.38 -19.37 0.88
N ASP A 34 10.47 -20.35 1.06
CA ASP A 34 10.73 -21.58 1.80
C ASP A 34 11.88 -22.38 1.18
N ARG A 35 11.92 -22.47 -0.17
CA ARG A 35 13.01 -23.18 -0.88
C ARG A 35 14.36 -22.49 -0.73
N MET A 36 14.37 -21.16 -0.68
CA MET A 36 15.59 -20.40 -0.40
C MET A 36 16.10 -20.68 1.02
N LEU A 37 15.20 -20.70 2.01
CA LEU A 37 15.54 -20.97 3.40
C LEU A 37 16.11 -22.37 3.65
N SER A 38 15.59 -23.38 2.97
CA SER A 38 15.96 -24.78 3.18
C SER A 38 17.45 -25.08 2.98
N LYS A 39 18.17 -24.28 2.17
CA LYS A 39 19.60 -24.51 1.83
C LYS A 39 20.57 -23.64 2.63
N THR A 40 20.09 -22.66 3.37
CA THR A 40 20.95 -21.73 4.12
C THR A 40 21.36 -22.26 5.50
N GLY A 41 20.74 -23.37 5.95
CA GLY A 41 20.97 -23.93 7.28
C GLY A 41 20.50 -23.03 8.44
N VAL A 42 19.75 -21.98 8.13
CA VAL A 42 19.13 -21.07 9.13
C VAL A 42 18.01 -21.79 9.88
N VAL A 43 17.32 -22.69 9.16
CA VAL A 43 16.24 -23.53 9.71
C VAL A 43 16.66 -25.00 9.59
N GLU A 44 16.50 -25.77 10.67
CA GLU A 44 16.74 -27.21 10.62
C GLU A 44 15.73 -27.90 9.69
N ASP A 45 16.19 -28.82 8.85
CA ASP A 45 15.34 -29.55 7.88
C ASP A 45 14.13 -30.22 8.53
N ARG A 46 14.24 -30.64 9.80
CA ARG A 46 13.16 -31.25 10.58
C ARG A 46 12.10 -30.24 11.05
N ALA A 47 12.46 -28.97 11.17
CA ALA A 47 11.55 -27.88 11.55
C ALA A 47 10.86 -27.22 10.35
N MET A 48 11.33 -27.52 9.13
CA MET A 48 10.79 -27.01 7.89
C MET A 48 9.39 -27.61 7.62
N ARG A 49 8.36 -26.82 7.81
CA ARG A 49 6.99 -27.11 7.36
C ARG A 49 6.67 -26.25 6.16
N ALA A 50 5.73 -26.65 5.33
CA ALA A 50 5.22 -25.80 4.26
C ALA A 50 4.74 -24.44 4.85
N GLN A 51 5.06 -23.35 4.17
CA GLN A 51 4.74 -21.98 4.61
C GLN A 51 5.38 -21.67 5.99
N TYR A 52 6.69 -21.92 6.11
CA TYR A 52 7.42 -21.73 7.37
C TYR A 52 7.36 -20.27 7.85
N LEU A 53 7.38 -19.29 6.95
CA LEU A 53 7.33 -17.87 7.30
C LEU A 53 5.94 -17.44 7.76
N ASP A 54 4.87 -18.09 7.32
CA ASP A 54 3.50 -17.73 7.72
C ASP A 54 3.24 -18.15 9.18
N ARG A 55 3.21 -17.15 10.08
CA ARG A 55 3.07 -17.37 11.53
C ARG A 55 1.62 -17.47 11.99
N MET A 56 0.75 -16.67 11.36
CA MET A 56 -0.63 -16.51 11.80
C MET A 56 -1.49 -17.68 11.32
N ASP A 57 -2.42 -18.12 12.14
CA ASP A 57 -3.34 -19.19 11.74
C ASP A 57 -4.19 -18.78 10.54
N ILE A 58 -4.58 -17.51 10.45
CA ILE A 58 -5.31 -16.95 9.30
C ILE A 58 -4.46 -16.99 8.00
N GLU A 59 -3.13 -16.81 8.07
CA GLU A 59 -2.22 -16.94 6.92
C GLU A 59 -2.22 -18.38 6.40
N ARG A 60 -2.18 -19.36 7.31
CA ARG A 60 -2.19 -20.79 6.96
C ARG A 60 -3.56 -21.27 6.50
N GLU A 61 -4.64 -20.81 7.14
CA GLU A 61 -6.02 -21.13 6.76
C GLU A 61 -6.36 -20.62 5.35
N ARG A 62 -5.88 -19.42 5.01
CA ARG A 62 -6.16 -18.76 3.72
C ARG A 62 -5.07 -19.00 2.67
N GLY A 63 -3.89 -19.51 3.05
CA GLY A 63 -2.73 -19.71 2.18
C GLY A 63 -2.11 -18.42 1.65
N ILE A 64 -2.27 -17.30 2.37
CA ILE A 64 -1.77 -15.98 1.97
C ILE A 64 -0.88 -15.38 3.06
N THR A 65 0.24 -14.78 2.67
CA THR A 65 1.08 -13.99 3.58
C THR A 65 0.42 -12.64 3.86
N ILE A 66 0.32 -12.25 5.13
CA ILE A 66 -0.33 -11.01 5.57
C ILE A 66 0.71 -10.03 6.13
N LYS A 67 1.68 -10.51 6.94
CA LYS A 67 2.72 -9.67 7.57
C LYS A 67 4.06 -9.85 6.90
N SER A 68 4.76 -8.75 6.67
CA SER A 68 6.15 -8.79 6.19
C SER A 68 7.08 -9.33 7.26
N GLN A 69 7.93 -10.30 6.88
CA GLN A 69 8.94 -10.92 7.75
C GLN A 69 10.32 -10.81 7.13
N ALA A 70 11.33 -10.53 7.96
CA ALA A 70 12.71 -10.47 7.50
C ALA A 70 13.50 -11.69 7.93
N VAL A 71 14.39 -12.16 7.05
CA VAL A 71 15.30 -13.26 7.31
C VAL A 71 16.68 -12.91 6.81
N ARG A 72 17.69 -13.09 7.66
CA ARG A 72 19.10 -12.93 7.31
C ARG A 72 19.70 -14.28 6.92
N MET A 73 20.32 -14.36 5.74
CA MET A 73 20.89 -15.58 5.17
C MET A 73 22.34 -15.35 4.74
N PRO A 74 23.30 -16.19 5.17
CA PRO A 74 24.65 -16.16 4.65
C PRO A 74 24.73 -16.91 3.31
N TRP A 75 25.50 -16.38 2.37
CA TRP A 75 25.77 -17.02 1.09
C TRP A 75 27.24 -16.81 0.67
N GLU A 76 27.90 -17.87 0.26
CA GLU A 76 29.29 -17.82 -0.22
C GLU A 76 29.32 -17.88 -1.76
N LEU A 77 29.94 -16.89 -2.38
CA LEU A 77 30.14 -16.83 -3.82
C LEU A 77 31.57 -16.38 -4.12
N ASP A 78 32.29 -17.14 -4.95
CA ASP A 78 33.65 -16.86 -5.39
C ASP A 78 34.63 -16.60 -4.21
N GLY A 79 34.45 -17.34 -3.08
CA GLY A 79 35.25 -17.20 -1.87
C GLY A 79 34.91 -15.98 -0.98
N THR A 80 33.91 -15.21 -1.35
CA THR A 80 33.41 -14.07 -0.56
C THR A 80 32.07 -14.43 0.09
N THR A 81 31.94 -14.14 1.41
CA THR A 81 30.70 -14.37 2.14
C THR A 81 29.81 -13.13 2.06
N TYR A 82 28.65 -13.28 1.46
CA TYR A 82 27.61 -12.25 1.37
C TYR A 82 26.55 -12.47 2.45
N CYS A 83 25.96 -11.37 2.89
CA CYS A 83 24.80 -11.37 3.78
C CYS A 83 23.54 -10.94 3.01
N LEU A 84 22.58 -11.83 2.91
CA LEU A 84 21.34 -11.61 2.19
C LEU A 84 20.21 -11.38 3.19
N ASN A 85 19.68 -10.16 3.26
CA ASN A 85 18.52 -9.81 4.08
C ASN A 85 17.27 -9.85 3.18
N MET A 86 16.52 -10.93 3.30
CA MET A 86 15.27 -11.13 2.57
C MET A 86 14.10 -10.61 3.39
N ILE A 87 13.22 -9.82 2.79
CA ILE A 87 11.93 -9.42 3.38
C ILE A 87 10.83 -10.06 2.54
N ASP A 88 10.09 -11.00 3.14
CA ASP A 88 8.88 -11.54 2.54
C ASP A 88 7.74 -10.55 2.70
N THR A 89 6.96 -10.30 1.65
CA THR A 89 5.88 -9.30 1.63
C THR A 89 4.53 -9.94 1.30
N PRO A 90 3.42 -9.37 1.77
CA PRO A 90 2.10 -9.86 1.38
C PRO A 90 1.85 -9.70 -0.12
N GLY A 91 1.02 -10.60 -0.67
CA GLY A 91 0.59 -10.54 -2.07
C GLY A 91 -0.80 -9.93 -2.27
N HIS A 92 -1.55 -9.63 -1.21
CA HIS A 92 -2.94 -9.14 -1.30
C HIS A 92 -2.99 -7.60 -1.28
N VAL A 93 -3.94 -7.03 -2.03
CA VAL A 93 -4.10 -5.57 -2.19
C VAL A 93 -4.38 -4.85 -0.87
N ASP A 94 -5.19 -5.45 0.02
CA ASP A 94 -5.52 -4.89 1.34
C ASP A 94 -4.26 -4.61 2.19
N PHE A 95 -3.14 -5.29 1.89
CA PHE A 95 -1.87 -5.17 2.60
C PHE A 95 -0.77 -4.46 1.78
N SER A 96 -1.14 -3.66 0.78
CA SER A 96 -0.19 -2.92 -0.07
C SER A 96 0.72 -1.98 0.73
N SER A 97 0.28 -1.47 1.87
CA SER A 97 1.11 -0.68 2.79
C SER A 97 2.27 -1.48 3.40
N GLU A 98 2.05 -2.77 3.70
CA GLU A 98 3.11 -3.66 4.17
C GLU A 98 4.19 -3.85 3.10
N VAL A 99 3.78 -3.93 1.82
CA VAL A 99 4.70 -3.97 0.67
C VAL A 99 5.50 -2.66 0.59
N SER A 100 4.84 -1.52 0.73
CA SER A 100 5.49 -0.19 0.72
C SER A 100 6.50 -0.03 1.85
N THR A 101 6.15 -0.45 3.07
CA THR A 101 7.06 -0.38 4.22
C THR A 101 8.29 -1.27 4.02
N ALA A 102 8.13 -2.46 3.45
CA ALA A 102 9.22 -3.37 3.12
C ALA A 102 10.11 -2.83 1.99
N ALA A 103 9.51 -2.28 0.93
CA ALA A 103 10.22 -1.70 -0.21
C ALA A 103 11.20 -0.58 0.21
N ARG A 104 10.83 0.23 1.19
CA ARG A 104 11.71 1.29 1.72
C ARG A 104 12.94 0.75 2.44
N LEU A 105 12.85 -0.41 3.08
CA LEU A 105 13.98 -1.03 3.77
C LEU A 105 14.91 -1.80 2.82
N CYS A 106 14.46 -2.10 1.59
CA CYS A 106 15.21 -2.90 0.60
C CYS A 106 15.92 -2.02 -0.43
N ASP A 107 16.93 -2.59 -1.09
CA ASP A 107 17.67 -1.97 -2.20
C ASP A 107 17.26 -2.59 -3.55
N GLY A 108 16.70 -3.79 -3.52
CA GLY A 108 16.21 -4.48 -4.69
C GLY A 108 14.98 -5.34 -4.41
N ALA A 109 14.38 -5.88 -5.48
CA ALA A 109 13.21 -6.75 -5.39
C ALA A 109 13.28 -7.92 -6.38
N LEU A 110 12.81 -9.09 -5.93
CA LEU A 110 12.48 -10.21 -6.80
C LEU A 110 11.01 -10.12 -7.18
N VAL A 111 10.73 -9.92 -8.46
CA VAL A 111 9.37 -9.87 -9.01
C VAL A 111 9.02 -11.26 -9.56
N ILE A 112 8.06 -11.95 -8.94
CA ILE A 112 7.67 -13.29 -9.37
C ILE A 112 6.41 -13.22 -10.22
N ILE A 113 6.45 -13.89 -11.38
CA ILE A 113 5.32 -14.00 -12.30
C ILE A 113 5.07 -15.46 -12.63
N ASP A 114 3.81 -15.91 -12.59
CA ASP A 114 3.39 -17.21 -13.09
C ASP A 114 3.42 -17.22 -14.62
N VAL A 115 4.07 -18.19 -15.22
CA VAL A 115 4.20 -18.32 -16.67
C VAL A 115 2.85 -18.54 -17.38
N VAL A 116 1.87 -19.12 -16.69
CA VAL A 116 0.53 -19.42 -17.23
C VAL A 116 -0.37 -18.20 -17.13
N GLU A 117 -0.45 -17.59 -15.95
CA GLU A 117 -1.30 -16.42 -15.70
C GLU A 117 -0.73 -15.15 -16.33
N GLY A 118 0.60 -15.01 -16.34
CA GLY A 118 1.32 -13.86 -16.91
C GLY A 118 1.16 -12.58 -16.09
N VAL A 119 1.21 -11.41 -16.75
CA VAL A 119 1.10 -10.11 -16.10
C VAL A 119 -0.34 -9.87 -15.67
N CYS A 120 -0.57 -9.71 -14.36
CA CYS A 120 -1.86 -9.40 -13.75
C CYS A 120 -1.88 -7.94 -13.31
N THR A 121 -3.07 -7.38 -13.03
CA THR A 121 -3.22 -5.99 -12.58
C THR A 121 -2.40 -5.70 -11.33
N GLN A 122 -2.37 -6.62 -10.38
CA GLN A 122 -1.54 -6.49 -9.18
C GLN A 122 -0.04 -6.52 -9.51
N THR A 123 0.39 -7.28 -10.52
CA THR A 123 1.79 -7.26 -10.99
C THR A 123 2.17 -5.86 -11.47
N VAL A 124 1.28 -5.17 -12.19
CA VAL A 124 1.48 -3.78 -12.63
C VAL A 124 1.60 -2.83 -11.43
N HIS A 125 0.72 -2.97 -10.43
CA HIS A 125 0.79 -2.17 -9.20
C HIS A 125 2.10 -2.34 -8.45
N VAL A 126 2.54 -3.58 -8.28
CA VAL A 126 3.78 -3.93 -7.58
C VAL A 126 5.02 -3.40 -8.34
N LEU A 127 5.02 -3.53 -9.68
CA LEU A 127 6.07 -2.96 -10.53
C LEU A 127 6.10 -1.43 -10.46
N ARG A 128 4.92 -0.77 -10.46
CA ARG A 128 4.82 0.69 -10.25
C ARG A 128 5.40 1.11 -8.92
N GLN A 129 5.10 0.36 -7.85
CA GLN A 129 5.64 0.65 -6.52
C GLN A 129 7.16 0.49 -6.48
N ALA A 130 7.70 -0.61 -7.03
CA ALA A 130 9.14 -0.82 -7.15
C ALA A 130 9.83 0.30 -7.94
N TRP A 131 9.19 0.76 -9.03
CA TRP A 131 9.63 1.89 -9.82
C TRP A 131 9.68 3.20 -9.02
N MET A 132 8.58 3.54 -8.31
CA MET A 132 8.49 4.77 -7.51
C MET A 132 9.46 4.79 -6.32
N ASP A 133 9.75 3.62 -5.73
CA ASP A 133 10.70 3.47 -4.64
C ASP A 133 12.16 3.32 -5.14
N GLY A 134 12.38 3.33 -6.47
CA GLY A 134 13.70 3.21 -7.10
C GLY A 134 14.41 1.89 -6.82
N LEU A 135 13.66 0.78 -6.71
CA LEU A 135 14.22 -0.54 -6.47
C LEU A 135 14.77 -1.15 -7.75
N ARG A 136 15.97 -1.74 -7.68
CA ARG A 136 16.47 -2.62 -8.75
C ARG A 136 15.71 -3.93 -8.71
N THR A 137 15.19 -4.38 -9.86
CA THR A 137 14.34 -5.56 -9.94
C THR A 137 14.99 -6.71 -10.71
N VAL A 138 14.72 -7.94 -10.26
CA VAL A 138 15.06 -9.18 -10.96
C VAL A 138 13.75 -9.95 -11.18
N LEU A 139 13.51 -10.35 -12.42
CA LEU A 139 12.30 -11.09 -12.79
C LEU A 139 12.48 -12.57 -12.55
N VAL A 140 11.52 -13.21 -11.89
CA VAL A 140 11.44 -14.66 -11.71
C VAL A 140 10.19 -15.18 -12.41
N VAL A 141 10.38 -15.87 -13.54
CA VAL A 141 9.31 -16.56 -14.25
C VAL A 141 9.13 -17.93 -13.59
N ASN A 142 8.11 -18.06 -12.77
CA ASN A 142 7.85 -19.24 -11.95
C ASN A 142 6.81 -20.17 -12.58
N LYS A 143 6.70 -21.38 -12.04
CA LYS A 143 5.77 -22.45 -12.45
C LYS A 143 5.99 -22.92 -13.91
N MET A 144 7.24 -22.97 -14.34
CA MET A 144 7.61 -23.49 -15.65
C MET A 144 7.18 -24.96 -15.89
N ASP A 145 7.02 -25.75 -14.82
CA ASP A 145 6.47 -27.10 -14.81
C ASP A 145 5.06 -27.18 -15.42
N ARG A 146 4.23 -26.15 -15.21
CA ARG A 146 2.84 -26.09 -15.72
C ARG A 146 2.77 -26.05 -17.26
N LEU A 147 3.79 -25.48 -17.92
CA LEU A 147 3.87 -25.51 -19.39
C LEU A 147 3.97 -26.94 -19.91
N ILE A 148 4.64 -27.83 -19.16
CA ILE A 148 4.90 -29.22 -19.55
C ILE A 148 3.77 -30.14 -19.09
N THR A 149 3.36 -30.03 -17.83
CA THR A 149 2.42 -30.98 -17.18
C THR A 149 0.96 -30.64 -17.44
N GLU A 150 0.57 -29.36 -17.36
CA GLU A 150 -0.80 -28.89 -17.51
C GLU A 150 -1.13 -28.51 -18.96
N LEU A 151 -0.38 -27.56 -19.52
CA LEU A 151 -0.63 -27.05 -20.87
C LEU A 151 -0.09 -27.96 -21.98
N ARG A 152 0.84 -28.87 -21.65
CA ARG A 152 1.47 -29.82 -22.58
C ARG A 152 1.99 -29.15 -23.86
N LEU A 153 2.59 -27.95 -23.71
CA LEU A 153 3.13 -27.19 -24.83
C LEU A 153 4.41 -27.86 -25.35
N THR A 154 4.61 -27.75 -26.66
CA THR A 154 5.89 -28.06 -27.26
C THR A 154 6.98 -27.05 -26.83
N PRO A 155 8.25 -27.39 -26.84
CA PRO A 155 9.34 -26.46 -26.50
C PRO A 155 9.34 -25.17 -27.32
N ASN A 156 8.91 -25.21 -28.60
CA ASN A 156 8.79 -24.02 -29.46
C ASN A 156 7.66 -23.09 -28.98
N GLU A 157 6.50 -23.64 -28.68
CA GLU A 157 5.34 -22.88 -28.18
C GLU A 157 5.66 -22.27 -26.81
N ALA A 158 6.32 -23.04 -25.94
CA ALA A 158 6.79 -22.56 -24.64
C ALA A 158 7.77 -21.37 -24.79
N HIS A 159 8.72 -21.44 -25.73
CA HIS A 159 9.64 -20.34 -26.03
C HIS A 159 8.87 -19.08 -26.49
N HIS A 160 7.93 -19.24 -27.39
CA HIS A 160 7.10 -18.11 -27.85
C HIS A 160 6.31 -17.47 -26.68
N ARG A 161 5.74 -18.29 -25.82
CA ARG A 161 5.03 -17.83 -24.60
C ARG A 161 5.95 -17.03 -23.67
N LEU A 162 7.19 -17.50 -23.46
CA LEU A 162 8.17 -16.83 -22.60
C LEU A 162 8.62 -15.47 -23.20
N LEU A 163 8.80 -15.39 -24.52
CA LEU A 163 9.10 -14.14 -25.20
C LEU A 163 7.97 -13.13 -25.00
N GLN A 164 6.73 -13.52 -25.27
CA GLN A 164 5.56 -12.65 -25.08
C GLN A 164 5.42 -12.16 -23.64
N LEU A 165 5.67 -13.04 -22.66
CA LEU A 165 5.57 -12.68 -21.24
C LEU A 165 6.59 -11.59 -20.86
N ILE A 166 7.84 -11.76 -21.28
CA ILE A 166 8.91 -10.78 -20.98
C ILE A 166 8.64 -9.46 -21.71
N GLU A 167 8.15 -9.50 -22.94
CA GLU A 167 7.76 -8.30 -23.69
C GLU A 167 6.60 -7.56 -23.01
N GLN A 168 5.58 -8.27 -22.50
CA GLN A 168 4.49 -7.65 -21.74
C GLN A 168 4.99 -6.94 -20.48
N VAL A 169 5.89 -7.57 -19.71
CA VAL A 169 6.47 -6.94 -18.51
C VAL A 169 7.28 -5.69 -18.90
N ASN A 170 8.08 -5.78 -19.97
CA ASN A 170 8.88 -4.67 -20.44
C ASN A 170 8.02 -3.53 -20.97
N ALA A 171 6.88 -3.82 -21.61
CA ALA A 171 5.92 -2.81 -22.05
C ALA A 171 5.35 -2.00 -20.87
N VAL A 172 5.09 -2.66 -19.74
CA VAL A 172 4.65 -1.97 -18.49
C VAL A 172 5.73 -1.01 -17.98
N ILE A 173 6.99 -1.46 -17.93
CA ILE A 173 8.12 -0.61 -17.49
C ILE A 173 8.34 0.54 -18.47
N GLY A 174 8.28 0.26 -19.78
CA GLY A 174 8.37 1.28 -20.81
C GLY A 174 7.29 2.36 -20.69
N GLY A 175 6.08 1.98 -20.28
CA GLY A 175 5.00 2.92 -19.96
C GLY A 175 5.35 3.84 -18.78
N PHE A 176 5.96 3.31 -17.71
CA PHE A 176 6.39 4.12 -16.57
C PHE A 176 7.53 5.08 -16.95
N TYR A 177 8.49 4.60 -17.74
CA TYR A 177 9.58 5.43 -18.26
C TYR A 177 9.07 6.56 -19.16
N ALA A 178 8.18 6.26 -20.10
CA ALA A 178 7.57 7.26 -20.98
C ALA A 178 6.80 8.33 -20.18
N ALA A 179 6.05 7.94 -19.15
CA ALA A 179 5.36 8.89 -18.27
C ALA A 179 6.35 9.79 -17.51
N ALA A 180 7.45 9.23 -17.01
CA ALA A 180 8.50 10.00 -16.34
C ALA A 180 9.20 10.99 -17.29
N CYS A 181 9.44 10.59 -18.55
CA CYS A 181 9.97 11.48 -19.59
C CYS A 181 9.02 12.65 -19.88
N MET A 182 7.72 12.38 -20.03
CA MET A 182 6.72 13.43 -20.27
C MET A 182 6.66 14.43 -19.11
N GLU A 183 6.72 13.95 -17.87
CA GLU A 183 6.74 14.80 -16.67
C GLU A 183 7.99 15.71 -16.64
N GLN A 184 9.13 15.20 -17.05
CA GLN A 184 10.37 15.97 -17.11
C GLN A 184 10.38 16.97 -18.26
N ASP A 185 9.97 16.58 -19.47
CA ASP A 185 9.86 17.48 -20.61
C ASP A 185 8.98 18.69 -20.27
N GLN A 186 7.93 18.45 -19.49
CA GLN A 186 7.06 19.50 -18.99
C GLN A 186 7.77 20.45 -18.00
N ARG A 187 8.50 19.91 -16.99
CA ARG A 187 9.28 20.72 -16.04
C ARG A 187 10.31 21.59 -16.76
N TRP A 188 10.92 21.10 -17.83
CA TRP A 188 11.86 21.87 -18.66
C TRP A 188 11.16 22.99 -19.44
N HIS A 189 9.99 22.74 -20.01
CA HIS A 189 9.17 23.77 -20.65
C HIS A 189 8.77 24.87 -19.66
N GLU A 190 8.41 24.52 -18.44
CA GLU A 190 8.06 25.48 -17.39
C GLU A 190 9.28 26.26 -16.87
N ALA A 191 10.47 25.65 -16.90
CA ALA A 191 11.75 26.29 -16.50
C ALA A 191 12.40 27.14 -17.61
N GLY A 192 11.87 27.13 -18.86
CA GLY A 192 12.42 27.86 -20.00
C GLY A 192 13.82 27.35 -20.46
N ALA A 193 14.15 26.09 -20.14
CA ALA A 193 15.44 25.51 -20.49
C ALA A 193 15.45 25.04 -21.95
N ASP A 194 16.58 25.33 -22.66
CA ASP A 194 16.77 24.93 -24.04
C ASP A 194 16.82 23.40 -24.20
N ALA A 195 16.15 22.88 -25.23
CA ALA A 195 16.05 21.47 -25.57
C ALA A 195 17.41 20.77 -25.87
N THR A 196 18.51 21.50 -25.91
CA THR A 196 19.86 21.01 -26.18
C THR A 196 20.54 20.28 -25.02
N THR A 197 20.02 20.38 -23.81
CA THR A 197 20.51 19.70 -22.59
C THR A 197 19.80 18.39 -22.29
N ARG A 198 19.19 17.76 -23.29
CA ARG A 198 18.52 16.47 -23.15
C ARG A 198 19.55 15.38 -22.85
N ASP A 199 19.70 15.04 -21.58
CA ASP A 199 20.49 13.88 -21.15
C ASP A 199 19.71 12.61 -21.56
N THR A 200 20.08 12.04 -22.72
CA THR A 200 19.53 10.76 -23.21
C THR A 200 20.18 9.65 -22.39
N ARG A 201 19.70 9.42 -21.17
CA ARG A 201 20.08 8.22 -20.43
C ARG A 201 19.59 6.99 -21.19
N GLU A 202 20.48 6.05 -21.42
CA GLU A 202 20.14 4.77 -22.02
C GLU A 202 19.15 4.06 -21.10
N ASP A 203 17.94 3.79 -21.59
CA ASP A 203 16.88 3.07 -20.88
C ASP A 203 17.11 1.54 -20.86
N ALA A 204 18.12 1.07 -21.57
CA ALA A 204 18.41 -0.32 -21.75
C ALA A 204 18.57 -1.12 -20.44
N ASP A 205 19.08 -0.48 -19.37
CA ASP A 205 19.29 -1.13 -18.06
C ASP A 205 18.01 -1.30 -17.24
N LEU A 206 16.90 -0.70 -17.66
CA LEU A 206 15.62 -0.80 -17.00
C LEU A 206 14.83 -2.05 -17.39
N TYR A 207 15.09 -2.59 -18.58
CA TYR A 207 14.34 -3.71 -19.14
C TYR A 207 14.87 -5.07 -18.69
N PHE A 208 13.96 -6.02 -18.57
CA PHE A 208 14.29 -7.41 -18.32
C PHE A 208 14.76 -8.09 -19.61
N ASP A 209 15.98 -8.60 -19.57
CA ASP A 209 16.58 -9.37 -20.66
C ASP A 209 17.33 -10.58 -20.08
N PRO A 210 16.92 -11.82 -20.41
CA PRO A 210 17.64 -13.02 -19.98
C PRO A 210 19.13 -13.01 -20.33
N SER A 211 19.54 -12.39 -21.45
CA SER A 211 20.94 -12.27 -21.84
C SER A 211 21.77 -11.43 -20.87
N ARG A 212 21.15 -10.48 -20.16
CA ARG A 212 21.78 -9.65 -19.11
C ARG A 212 21.84 -10.37 -17.75
N GLY A 213 21.09 -11.46 -17.59
CA GLY A 213 21.04 -12.26 -16.37
C GLY A 213 20.11 -11.77 -15.28
N ASN A 214 19.26 -10.75 -15.57
CA ASN A 214 18.25 -10.24 -14.65
C ASN A 214 16.89 -10.96 -14.74
N VAL A 215 16.84 -12.12 -15.44
CA VAL A 215 15.66 -12.99 -15.54
C VAL A 215 16.05 -14.40 -15.10
N ILE A 216 15.25 -14.98 -14.23
CA ILE A 216 15.36 -16.35 -13.70
C ILE A 216 14.14 -17.14 -14.18
N PHE A 217 14.37 -18.34 -14.73
CA PHE A 217 13.32 -19.29 -15.05
C PHE A 217 13.27 -20.36 -13.98
N ALA A 218 12.11 -20.60 -13.34
CA ALA A 218 12.00 -21.42 -12.15
C ALA A 218 10.74 -22.29 -12.12
N SER A 219 10.84 -23.42 -11.42
CA SER A 219 9.73 -24.13 -10.80
C SER A 219 10.01 -24.27 -9.31
N ALA A 220 9.36 -23.46 -8.49
CA ALA A 220 9.54 -23.49 -7.04
C ALA A 220 9.01 -24.79 -6.42
N VAL A 221 7.98 -25.40 -7.01
CA VAL A 221 7.43 -26.70 -6.58
C VAL A 221 8.43 -27.80 -6.83
N ASP A 222 9.03 -27.84 -8.02
CA ASP A 222 9.95 -28.90 -8.47
C ASP A 222 11.42 -28.62 -8.11
N HIS A 223 11.69 -27.56 -7.34
CA HIS A 223 12.98 -27.22 -6.74
C HIS A 223 14.10 -26.84 -7.72
N TRP A 224 13.78 -26.37 -8.92
CA TRP A 224 14.79 -25.98 -9.89
C TRP A 224 14.62 -24.56 -10.43
N ALA A 225 15.75 -23.97 -10.79
CA ALA A 225 15.81 -22.71 -11.49
C ALA A 225 17.09 -22.58 -12.34
N PHE A 226 17.02 -21.79 -13.40
CA PHE A 226 18.19 -21.47 -14.20
C PHE A 226 18.19 -20.04 -14.71
N ARG A 227 19.38 -19.56 -15.03
CA ARG A 227 19.67 -18.40 -15.87
C ARG A 227 20.49 -18.84 -17.08
N LEU A 228 20.50 -18.03 -18.12
CA LEU A 228 21.23 -18.34 -19.35
C LEU A 228 22.73 -18.59 -19.12
N GLU A 229 23.31 -17.96 -18.08
CA GLU A 229 24.73 -18.13 -17.70
C GLU A 229 25.11 -19.61 -17.48
N ARG A 230 24.22 -20.40 -16.87
CA ARG A 230 24.48 -21.83 -16.60
C ARG A 230 24.69 -22.62 -17.91
N PHE A 231 23.82 -22.36 -18.89
CA PHE A 231 23.88 -23.04 -20.18
C PHE A 231 24.95 -22.44 -21.08
N SER A 232 25.16 -21.12 -21.07
CA SER A 232 26.24 -20.49 -21.85
C SER A 232 27.60 -21.00 -21.42
N HIS A 233 27.84 -21.12 -20.11
CA HIS A 233 29.09 -21.69 -19.58
C HIS A 233 29.31 -23.16 -20.02
N MET A 234 28.25 -23.98 -19.92
CA MET A 234 28.32 -25.40 -20.30
C MET A 234 28.60 -25.59 -21.81
N TYR A 235 27.94 -24.82 -22.66
CA TYR A 235 28.08 -24.89 -24.11
C TYR A 235 29.31 -24.15 -24.64
N ALA A 236 29.79 -23.10 -23.97
CA ALA A 236 31.05 -22.44 -24.30
C ALA A 236 32.21 -23.43 -24.30
N HIS A 237 32.27 -24.26 -23.26
CA HIS A 237 33.30 -25.31 -23.16
C HIS A 237 33.16 -26.40 -24.24
N LYS A 238 31.92 -26.81 -24.59
CA LYS A 238 31.66 -27.84 -25.59
C LYS A 238 31.87 -27.36 -27.04
N LEU A 239 31.53 -26.09 -27.33
CA LEU A 239 31.57 -25.53 -28.68
C LEU A 239 32.85 -24.73 -28.96
N GLY A 240 33.66 -24.42 -27.94
CA GLY A 240 34.86 -23.60 -28.08
C GLY A 240 34.61 -22.14 -28.44
N ILE A 241 33.42 -21.60 -28.08
CA ILE A 241 33.00 -20.23 -28.35
C ILE A 241 33.02 -19.44 -27.05
N LYS A 242 33.30 -18.14 -27.10
CA LYS A 242 33.29 -17.25 -25.92
C LYS A 242 31.91 -17.26 -25.24
N GLU A 243 31.88 -17.41 -23.92
CA GLU A 243 30.66 -17.49 -23.12
C GLU A 243 29.72 -16.31 -23.34
N GLN A 244 30.25 -15.09 -23.37
CA GLN A 244 29.46 -13.87 -23.61
C GLN A 244 28.73 -13.90 -24.96
N THR A 245 29.39 -14.41 -26.01
CA THR A 245 28.81 -14.54 -27.36
C THR A 245 27.63 -15.54 -27.34
N ILE A 246 27.83 -16.70 -26.72
CA ILE A 246 26.75 -17.69 -26.61
C ILE A 246 25.60 -17.11 -25.80
N ARG A 247 25.86 -16.44 -24.71
CA ARG A 247 24.85 -15.84 -23.84
C ARG A 247 23.97 -14.85 -24.57
N GLN A 248 24.57 -14.00 -25.44
CA GLN A 248 23.81 -13.02 -26.25
C GLN A 248 22.89 -13.69 -27.26
N PHE A 249 23.33 -14.79 -27.91
CA PHE A 249 22.55 -15.46 -28.95
C PHE A 249 21.67 -16.60 -28.44
N LEU A 250 21.77 -16.96 -27.17
CA LEU A 250 20.96 -18.03 -26.61
C LEU A 250 19.49 -17.60 -26.42
N TRP A 251 19.22 -16.31 -26.29
CA TRP A 251 17.87 -15.75 -26.16
C TRP A 251 17.44 -15.03 -27.42
N GLY A 252 16.15 -15.16 -27.79
CA GLY A 252 15.56 -14.56 -28.98
C GLY A 252 15.47 -15.52 -30.18
N HIS A 253 15.32 -14.96 -31.36
CA HIS A 253 15.15 -15.71 -32.62
C HIS A 253 16.50 -15.98 -33.31
N TYR A 254 17.39 -16.68 -32.62
CA TYR A 254 18.67 -17.09 -33.14
C TYR A 254 18.72 -18.60 -33.35
N TYR A 255 19.30 -19.04 -34.48
CA TYR A 255 19.34 -20.41 -34.90
C TYR A 255 20.79 -20.88 -35.07
N PHE A 256 21.09 -22.09 -34.62
CA PHE A 256 22.42 -22.67 -34.75
C PHE A 256 22.45 -23.69 -35.91
N ASP A 257 23.32 -23.49 -36.87
CA ASP A 257 23.54 -24.45 -37.95
C ASP A 257 24.67 -25.41 -37.55
N PRO A 258 24.39 -26.71 -37.28
CA PRO A 258 25.39 -27.64 -36.87
C PRO A 258 26.45 -27.96 -37.96
N LYS A 259 26.07 -27.74 -39.25
CA LYS A 259 26.99 -28.01 -40.37
C LYS A 259 28.06 -26.95 -40.53
N THR A 260 27.66 -25.68 -40.44
CA THR A 260 28.55 -24.52 -40.60
C THR A 260 29.11 -24.01 -39.30
N LYS A 261 28.59 -24.46 -38.15
CA LYS A 261 28.90 -23.95 -36.81
C LYS A 261 28.71 -22.43 -36.67
N ARG A 262 27.76 -21.86 -37.39
CA ARG A 262 27.42 -20.43 -37.35
C ARG A 262 26.05 -20.17 -36.74
N VAL A 263 25.92 -19.02 -36.09
CA VAL A 263 24.63 -18.53 -35.59
C VAL A 263 23.97 -17.71 -36.72
N LEU A 264 22.71 -18.02 -36.97
CA LEU A 264 21.87 -17.37 -38.02
C LEU A 264 20.76 -16.58 -37.30
N THR A 265 20.47 -15.40 -37.86
CA THR A 265 19.35 -14.55 -37.37
C THR A 265 18.00 -14.91 -37.98
N HIS A 266 18.01 -15.66 -39.10
CA HIS A 266 16.80 -16.09 -39.81
C HIS A 266 17.05 -17.49 -40.37
N ASP A 267 16.03 -18.33 -40.38
CA ASP A 267 16.01 -19.61 -41.07
C ASP A 267 15.65 -19.35 -42.57
N ARG A 268 16.59 -18.74 -43.33
CA ARG A 268 16.38 -18.37 -44.74
C ARG A 268 16.09 -19.55 -45.67
N ASP A 269 16.58 -20.72 -45.30
CA ASP A 269 16.48 -21.90 -46.14
C ASP A 269 15.28 -22.81 -45.77
N LYS A 270 14.40 -22.39 -44.85
CA LYS A 270 13.27 -23.21 -44.33
C LYS A 270 13.70 -24.63 -43.92
N ARG A 271 14.89 -24.75 -43.30
CA ARG A 271 15.47 -26.05 -42.91
C ARG A 271 14.82 -26.63 -41.65
N GLY A 272 13.83 -25.93 -41.05
CA GLY A 272 13.19 -26.33 -39.85
C GLY A 272 14.10 -26.32 -38.60
N LEU A 273 15.07 -25.39 -38.59
CA LEU A 273 16.00 -25.22 -37.48
C LEU A 273 15.23 -24.71 -36.25
N LYS A 274 15.49 -25.31 -35.08
CA LYS A 274 14.93 -24.83 -33.83
C LYS A 274 15.71 -23.60 -33.32
N PRO A 275 15.05 -22.65 -32.65
CA PRO A 275 15.74 -21.57 -31.92
C PRO A 275 16.79 -22.12 -30.96
N MET A 276 17.90 -21.41 -30.77
CA MET A 276 18.98 -21.86 -29.89
C MET A 276 18.50 -22.12 -28.46
N PHE A 277 17.62 -21.25 -27.92
CA PHE A 277 17.04 -21.45 -26.59
C PHE A 277 16.25 -22.75 -26.49
N VAL A 278 15.48 -23.09 -27.50
CA VAL A 278 14.73 -24.34 -27.56
C VAL A 278 15.69 -25.52 -27.62
N GLN A 279 16.62 -25.51 -28.55
CA GLN A 279 17.53 -26.65 -28.81
C GLN A 279 18.48 -26.94 -27.62
N PHE A 280 19.03 -25.90 -27.00
CA PHE A 280 20.08 -26.02 -25.99
C PHE A 280 19.54 -25.99 -24.54
N VAL A 281 18.34 -25.44 -24.31
CA VAL A 281 17.79 -25.29 -22.97
C VAL A 281 16.48 -26.07 -22.82
N LEU A 282 15.43 -25.70 -23.54
CA LEU A 282 14.09 -26.26 -23.31
C LEU A 282 13.99 -27.75 -23.67
N ASP A 283 14.51 -28.18 -24.82
CA ASP A 283 14.48 -29.59 -25.23
C ASP A 283 15.08 -30.51 -24.16
N ASN A 284 16.15 -30.09 -23.49
CA ASN A 284 16.80 -30.87 -22.43
C ASN A 284 15.92 -30.97 -21.18
N ILE A 285 15.24 -29.88 -20.78
CA ILE A 285 14.34 -29.86 -19.63
C ILE A 285 13.10 -30.71 -19.93
N TRP A 286 12.51 -30.55 -21.12
CA TRP A 286 11.35 -31.34 -21.58
C TRP A 286 11.67 -32.84 -21.61
N GLN A 287 12.86 -33.23 -22.05
CA GLN A 287 13.29 -34.63 -22.03
C GLN A 287 13.33 -35.21 -20.61
N VAL A 288 13.80 -34.46 -19.62
CA VAL A 288 13.78 -34.95 -18.24
C VAL A 288 12.34 -35.21 -17.80
N TYR A 289 11.40 -34.26 -17.98
CA TYR A 289 10.00 -34.46 -17.59
C TYR A 289 9.33 -35.57 -18.38
N GLN A 290 9.57 -35.66 -19.70
CA GLN A 290 9.01 -36.70 -20.56
C GLN A 290 9.39 -38.08 -20.04
N ASN A 291 10.67 -38.29 -19.80
CA ASN A 291 11.18 -39.61 -19.45
C ASN A 291 11.00 -39.98 -17.96
N THR A 292 10.91 -39.01 -17.06
CA THR A 292 10.75 -39.32 -15.62
C THR A 292 9.28 -39.36 -15.19
N VAL A 293 8.46 -38.39 -15.65
CA VAL A 293 7.06 -38.22 -15.17
C VAL A 293 6.05 -38.86 -16.12
N ILE A 294 6.21 -38.68 -17.43
CA ILE A 294 5.20 -39.07 -18.42
C ILE A 294 5.43 -40.53 -18.87
N GLU A 295 6.58 -40.87 -19.44
CA GLU A 295 6.86 -42.17 -20.09
C GLU A 295 7.53 -43.18 -19.15
N ARG A 296 8.32 -42.72 -18.20
CA ARG A 296 9.10 -43.56 -17.25
C ARG A 296 10.05 -44.52 -17.93
N ASP A 297 10.81 -44.03 -18.93
CA ASP A 297 11.83 -44.83 -19.63
C ASP A 297 13.11 -44.89 -18.83
N GLN A 298 13.34 -46.03 -18.15
CA GLN A 298 14.54 -46.27 -17.30
C GLN A 298 15.85 -46.15 -18.08
N ALA A 299 15.89 -46.61 -19.33
CA ALA A 299 17.11 -46.58 -20.15
C ALA A 299 17.49 -45.14 -20.51
N MET A 300 16.51 -44.27 -20.75
CA MET A 300 16.74 -42.84 -20.99
C MET A 300 17.09 -42.09 -19.70
N ILE A 301 16.47 -42.44 -18.58
CA ILE A 301 16.81 -41.86 -17.26
C ILE A 301 18.28 -42.16 -16.92
N ASP A 302 18.76 -43.40 -17.09
CA ASP A 302 20.14 -43.77 -16.82
C ASP A 302 21.14 -43.03 -17.73
N ARG A 303 20.77 -42.80 -19.00
CA ARG A 303 21.55 -41.95 -19.92
C ARG A 303 21.59 -40.47 -19.47
N ILE A 304 20.48 -39.92 -19.03
CA ILE A 304 20.41 -38.54 -18.52
C ILE A 304 21.28 -38.37 -17.29
N ILE A 305 21.18 -39.29 -16.33
CA ILE A 305 22.01 -39.30 -15.09
C ILE A 305 23.50 -39.35 -15.43
N SER A 306 23.88 -40.24 -16.35
CA SER A 306 25.28 -40.41 -16.79
C SER A 306 25.79 -39.18 -17.56
N ALA A 307 24.98 -38.61 -18.46
CA ALA A 307 25.33 -37.43 -19.27
C ALA A 307 25.50 -36.16 -18.43
N LEU A 308 24.72 -36.02 -17.36
CA LEU A 308 24.75 -34.89 -16.44
C LEU A 308 25.70 -35.16 -15.23
N GLN A 309 26.31 -36.37 -15.12
CA GLN A 309 27.19 -36.78 -14.02
C GLN A 309 26.54 -36.59 -12.64
N LEU A 310 25.25 -36.95 -12.49
CA LEU A 310 24.52 -36.81 -11.25
C LEU A 310 24.72 -38.00 -10.33
N SER A 311 24.73 -37.72 -9.02
CA SER A 311 24.82 -38.73 -7.97
C SER A 311 23.47 -38.87 -7.26
N ILE A 312 22.61 -39.78 -7.74
CA ILE A 312 21.27 -40.01 -7.21
C ILE A 312 21.27 -41.18 -6.25
N HIS A 313 20.61 -41.05 -5.09
CA HIS A 313 20.48 -42.12 -4.12
C HIS A 313 19.67 -43.29 -4.68
N ALA A 314 20.11 -44.55 -4.41
CA ALA A 314 19.42 -45.76 -4.84
C ALA A 314 17.94 -45.82 -4.37
N ARG A 315 17.59 -45.14 -3.28
CA ARG A 315 16.22 -45.02 -2.77
C ARG A 315 15.34 -44.24 -3.76
N ASP A 316 15.85 -43.12 -4.29
CA ASP A 316 15.09 -42.22 -5.17
C ASP A 316 14.94 -42.85 -6.57
N LEU A 317 15.96 -43.60 -7.04
CA LEU A 317 15.88 -44.40 -8.28
C LEU A 317 14.80 -45.48 -8.24
N ARG A 318 14.56 -46.07 -7.05
CA ARG A 318 13.55 -47.13 -6.84
C ARG A 318 12.20 -46.62 -6.38
N SER A 319 12.03 -45.29 -6.24
CA SER A 319 10.79 -44.69 -5.79
C SER A 319 9.66 -44.99 -6.78
N LYS A 320 8.50 -45.34 -6.25
CA LYS A 320 7.26 -45.47 -7.05
C LYS A 320 6.69 -44.08 -7.46
N ASP A 321 7.08 -43.03 -6.75
CA ASP A 321 6.70 -41.68 -7.03
C ASP A 321 7.61 -41.05 -8.11
N PRO A 322 7.06 -40.74 -9.31
CA PRO A 322 7.85 -40.17 -10.40
C PRO A 322 8.37 -38.77 -10.08
N THR A 323 7.66 -38.04 -9.23
CA THR A 323 8.01 -36.66 -8.87
C THR A 323 9.25 -36.65 -7.98
N ALA A 324 9.42 -37.63 -7.09
CA ALA A 324 10.58 -37.73 -6.23
C ALA A 324 11.89 -37.90 -7.02
N LEU A 325 11.87 -38.72 -8.07
CA LEU A 325 13.02 -38.92 -8.95
C LEU A 325 13.36 -37.67 -9.77
N MET A 326 12.31 -37.05 -10.33
CA MET A 326 12.44 -35.78 -11.07
C MET A 326 13.03 -34.67 -10.18
N HIS A 327 12.54 -34.52 -8.95
CA HIS A 327 13.07 -33.55 -7.98
C HIS A 327 14.56 -33.83 -7.65
N ALA A 328 14.94 -35.10 -7.48
CA ALA A 328 16.35 -35.50 -7.22
C ALA A 328 17.26 -35.12 -8.40
N ILE A 329 16.83 -35.36 -9.64
CA ILE A 329 17.57 -34.99 -10.84
C ILE A 329 17.69 -33.47 -10.98
N MET A 330 16.54 -32.76 -10.95
CA MET A 330 16.49 -31.33 -11.23
C MET A 330 17.19 -30.50 -10.16
N SER A 331 17.03 -30.85 -8.87
CA SER A 331 17.68 -30.14 -7.76
C SER A 331 19.21 -30.23 -7.77
N GLN A 332 19.79 -31.31 -8.33
CA GLN A 332 21.25 -31.42 -8.52
C GLN A 332 21.72 -30.73 -9.80
N TRP A 333 20.95 -30.84 -10.88
CA TRP A 333 21.31 -30.24 -12.16
C TRP A 333 21.17 -28.72 -12.16
N LEU A 334 20.01 -28.21 -11.71
CA LEU A 334 19.61 -26.79 -11.73
C LEU A 334 19.13 -26.33 -10.33
N PRO A 335 20.00 -26.27 -9.34
CA PRO A 335 19.61 -25.97 -7.96
C PRO A 335 19.03 -24.56 -7.84
N LEU A 336 17.73 -24.45 -7.47
CA LEU A 336 16.99 -23.19 -7.33
C LEU A 336 17.66 -22.19 -6.38
N PRO A 337 18.07 -22.57 -5.12
CA PRO A 337 18.66 -21.59 -4.21
C PRO A 337 19.96 -20.98 -4.72
N ALA A 338 20.85 -21.81 -5.30
CA ALA A 338 22.12 -21.32 -5.85
C ALA A 338 21.90 -20.36 -7.04
N CYS A 339 20.94 -20.68 -7.92
CA CYS A 339 20.60 -19.82 -9.05
C CYS A 339 20.07 -18.46 -8.58
N THR A 340 19.12 -18.46 -7.63
CA THR A 340 18.49 -17.22 -7.12
C THR A 340 19.48 -16.39 -6.31
N PHE A 341 20.25 -16.98 -5.40
CA PHE A 341 21.24 -16.23 -4.62
C PHE A 341 22.36 -15.63 -5.49
N ASN A 342 22.86 -16.36 -6.46
CA ASN A 342 23.84 -15.83 -7.41
C ASN A 342 23.27 -14.67 -8.25
N ALA A 343 21.99 -14.73 -8.62
CA ALA A 343 21.31 -13.62 -9.28
C ALA A 343 21.21 -12.39 -8.39
N ILE A 344 20.79 -12.56 -7.12
CA ILE A 344 20.68 -11.48 -6.14
C ILE A 344 22.03 -10.80 -5.94
N VAL A 345 23.11 -11.56 -5.72
CA VAL A 345 24.45 -10.99 -5.49
C VAL A 345 24.95 -10.20 -6.70
N ARG A 346 24.71 -10.69 -7.93
CA ARG A 346 25.25 -10.09 -9.15
C ARG A 346 24.40 -8.99 -9.76
N CYS A 347 23.06 -9.03 -9.59
CA CYS A 347 22.14 -8.09 -10.25
C CYS A 347 21.59 -7.01 -9.32
N LEU A 348 21.51 -7.28 -8.00
CA LEU A 348 21.03 -6.28 -7.05
C LEU A 348 22.20 -5.48 -6.45
N PRO A 349 21.99 -4.16 -6.24
CA PRO A 349 23.03 -3.30 -5.69
C PRO A 349 23.28 -3.59 -4.20
N SER A 350 24.46 -3.26 -3.74
CA SER A 350 24.79 -3.16 -2.32
C SER A 350 24.15 -1.90 -1.72
N PRO A 351 23.98 -1.79 -0.37
CA PRO A 351 23.57 -0.56 0.30
C PRO A 351 24.41 0.65 -0.10
N ALA A 352 25.73 0.49 -0.21
CA ALA A 352 26.64 1.57 -0.60
C ALA A 352 26.44 2.09 -2.02
N GLU A 353 25.95 1.24 -2.94
CA GLU A 353 25.60 1.62 -4.32
C GLU A 353 24.20 2.21 -4.39
N ALA A 354 23.21 1.55 -3.79
CA ALA A 354 21.81 1.94 -3.86
C ALA A 354 21.53 3.28 -3.17
N GLN A 355 22.18 3.55 -2.04
CA GLN A 355 21.90 4.77 -1.26
C GLN A 355 22.31 6.05 -1.99
N LYS A 356 23.28 6.01 -2.88
CA LYS A 356 23.70 7.15 -3.69
C LYS A 356 22.59 7.73 -4.57
N GLU A 357 21.71 6.87 -5.08
CA GLU A 357 20.60 7.28 -5.93
C GLU A 357 19.27 7.41 -5.19
N ARG A 358 19.01 6.50 -4.24
CA ARG A 358 17.71 6.39 -3.56
C ARG A 358 17.54 7.38 -2.42
N VAL A 359 18.54 7.55 -1.56
CA VAL A 359 18.43 8.38 -0.35
C VAL A 359 18.21 9.85 -0.70
N PRO A 360 18.91 10.48 -1.68
CA PRO A 360 18.59 11.84 -2.10
C PRO A 360 17.12 12.05 -2.48
N ARG A 361 16.51 11.06 -3.17
CA ARG A 361 15.09 11.10 -3.56
C ARG A 361 14.14 10.87 -2.37
N MET A 362 14.58 10.14 -1.35
CA MET A 362 13.79 9.98 -0.10
C MET A 362 13.77 11.26 0.73
N ILE A 363 14.90 12.00 0.78
CA ILE A 363 15.04 13.26 1.52
C ILE A 363 14.36 14.41 0.76
N ARG A 364 14.49 14.41 -0.57
CA ARG A 364 13.99 15.45 -1.48
C ARG A 364 12.95 14.85 -2.44
N PRO A 365 11.70 14.69 -2.00
CA PRO A 365 10.67 14.01 -2.82
C PRO A 365 10.29 14.77 -4.11
N ASP A 366 10.70 16.04 -4.22
CA ASP A 366 10.50 16.87 -5.41
C ASP A 366 11.50 16.53 -6.55
N LEU A 367 12.56 15.75 -6.27
CA LEU A 367 13.49 15.26 -7.28
C LEU A 367 12.80 14.22 -8.16
N GLY A 368 12.70 14.52 -9.46
CA GLY A 368 12.17 13.59 -10.47
C GLY A 368 13.08 12.38 -10.72
N PHE A 369 12.64 11.48 -11.58
CA PHE A 369 13.40 10.29 -12.00
C PHE A 369 14.75 10.64 -12.62
N PHE A 370 14.81 11.75 -13.36
CA PHE A 370 16.00 12.22 -14.08
C PHE A 370 16.75 13.35 -13.34
N ALA A 371 16.82 13.30 -12.02
CA ALA A 371 17.63 14.26 -11.25
C ALA A 371 19.08 14.20 -11.70
N THR A 372 19.73 15.38 -11.82
CA THR A 372 21.13 15.48 -12.24
C THR A 372 22.07 15.04 -11.12
N ASP A 373 23.32 14.69 -11.44
CA ASP A 373 24.32 14.32 -10.44
C ASP A 373 24.58 15.46 -9.43
N ALA A 374 24.36 16.70 -9.85
CA ALA A 374 24.44 17.87 -8.98
C ALA A 374 23.27 17.92 -7.95
N ASP A 375 22.06 17.52 -8.38
CA ASP A 375 20.88 17.44 -7.49
C ASP A 375 20.98 16.28 -6.49
N LEU A 376 21.66 15.20 -6.89
CA LEU A 376 21.92 14.03 -6.06
C LEU A 376 23.15 14.22 -5.15
N ALA A 377 23.93 15.29 -5.30
CA ALA A 377 25.11 15.54 -4.47
C ALA A 377 24.73 15.82 -2.99
N PRO A 378 25.52 15.34 -2.03
CA PRO A 378 25.31 15.63 -0.61
C PRO A 378 25.56 17.10 -0.29
N LYS A 379 24.67 17.72 0.51
CA LYS A 379 24.76 19.14 0.89
C LYS A 379 25.51 19.36 2.20
N ASN A 380 25.57 18.35 3.06
CA ASN A 380 26.21 18.40 4.36
C ASN A 380 26.96 17.08 4.67
N ASP A 381 27.70 17.05 5.79
CA ASP A 381 28.49 15.88 6.18
C ASP A 381 27.61 14.69 6.56
N LEU A 382 26.44 14.94 7.17
CA LEU A 382 25.44 13.92 7.48
C LEU A 382 24.91 13.22 6.21
N GLU A 383 24.54 14.00 5.19
CA GLU A 383 24.12 13.45 3.90
C GLU A 383 25.25 12.67 3.21
N ARG A 384 26.49 13.12 3.33
CA ARG A 384 27.68 12.43 2.78
C ARG A 384 27.88 11.05 3.40
N ASP A 385 27.76 10.94 4.72
CA ASP A 385 27.86 9.67 5.44
C ASP A 385 26.70 8.76 5.10
N LEU A 386 25.51 9.32 4.98
CA LEU A 386 24.28 8.62 4.65
C LEU A 386 24.29 8.05 3.22
N PHE A 387 24.71 8.84 2.21
CA PHE A 387 24.78 8.40 0.82
C PHE A 387 25.85 7.33 0.58
N ALA A 388 26.96 7.39 1.34
CA ALA A 388 28.05 6.44 1.25
C ALA A 388 27.86 5.18 2.12
N SER A 389 26.76 5.09 2.90
CA SER A 389 26.55 3.98 3.87
C SER A 389 27.75 3.75 4.79
N ARG A 390 28.35 4.84 5.28
CA ARG A 390 29.55 4.73 6.15
C ARG A 390 29.21 4.01 7.45
N SER A 391 30.02 3.03 7.83
CA SER A 391 29.87 2.23 9.06
C SER A 391 30.93 2.51 10.12
N GLY A 392 31.76 3.54 9.92
CA GLY A 392 32.83 3.93 10.85
C GLY A 392 32.31 4.45 12.21
N PRO A 393 33.13 4.47 13.25
CA PRO A 393 32.74 4.98 14.57
C PRO A 393 32.49 6.50 14.59
N ASP A 394 33.10 7.23 13.64
CA ASP A 394 32.98 8.69 13.52
C ASP A 394 31.77 9.12 12.69
N ALA A 395 31.09 8.19 12.01
CA ALA A 395 29.91 8.47 11.19
C ALA A 395 28.65 8.55 12.07
N THR A 396 27.84 9.58 11.83
CA THR A 396 26.55 9.74 12.53
C THR A 396 25.62 8.58 12.20
N ALA A 397 25.07 7.92 13.23
CA ALA A 397 24.16 6.83 13.02
C ALA A 397 22.76 7.37 12.69
N VAL A 398 22.27 7.01 11.50
CA VAL A 398 20.91 7.34 11.02
C VAL A 398 20.18 6.06 10.68
N ALA A 399 19.05 5.81 11.37
CA ALA A 399 18.17 4.69 11.11
C ALA A 399 16.77 5.16 10.71
N TYR A 400 16.11 4.40 9.89
CA TYR A 400 14.70 4.61 9.54
C TYR A 400 13.84 3.47 10.07
N VAL A 401 12.86 3.81 10.90
CA VAL A 401 11.82 2.89 11.37
C VAL A 401 10.66 2.96 10.39
N SER A 402 10.39 1.86 9.69
CA SER A 402 9.33 1.82 8.69
C SER A 402 7.96 1.49 9.27
N LYS A 403 7.93 0.68 10.33
CA LYS A 403 6.72 0.32 11.08
C LYS A 403 7.05 -0.13 12.50
N MET A 404 6.06 -0.07 13.37
CA MET A 404 6.08 -0.78 14.66
C MET A 404 5.39 -2.13 14.51
N PHE A 405 5.78 -3.12 15.29
CA PHE A 405 5.11 -4.41 15.33
C PHE A 405 5.17 -5.02 16.74
N ALA A 406 4.12 -5.72 17.12
CA ALA A 406 4.01 -6.35 18.41
C ALA A 406 4.48 -7.80 18.37
N VAL A 407 5.25 -8.20 19.38
CA VAL A 407 5.72 -9.56 19.59
C VAL A 407 5.27 -10.03 20.98
N PRO A 408 4.69 -11.25 21.12
CA PRO A 408 4.37 -11.80 22.43
C PRO A 408 5.62 -11.86 23.31
N ARG A 409 5.49 -11.50 24.58
CA ARG A 409 6.62 -11.50 25.52
C ARG A 409 7.30 -12.86 25.63
N ASP A 410 6.54 -13.93 25.52
CA ASP A 410 7.06 -15.31 25.58
C ASP A 410 7.98 -15.68 24.39
N ASP A 411 7.79 -15.00 23.25
CA ASP A 411 8.61 -15.20 22.05
C ASP A 411 9.92 -14.39 22.07
N MET A 412 10.10 -13.51 23.05
CA MET A 412 11.32 -12.69 23.17
C MET A 412 12.51 -13.56 23.59
N PRO A 413 13.71 -13.32 23.05
CA PRO A 413 14.92 -14.09 23.37
C PRO A 413 15.24 -14.14 24.86
N GLU A 414 14.88 -13.09 25.60
CA GLU A 414 15.14 -12.92 27.04
C GLU A 414 14.26 -13.84 27.90
N HIS A 415 13.05 -14.17 27.44
CA HIS A 415 12.07 -14.99 28.14
C HIS A 415 11.99 -16.44 27.62
N ARG A 416 12.65 -16.72 26.48
CA ARG A 416 12.68 -18.06 25.91
C ARG A 416 13.43 -19.01 26.82
N ARG A 417 12.74 -19.95 27.43
CA ARG A 417 13.37 -21.03 28.20
C ARG A 417 14.27 -21.82 27.23
N VAL A 418 15.60 -21.59 27.30
CA VAL A 418 16.56 -22.36 26.56
C VAL A 418 16.41 -23.80 27.05
N GLN A 419 15.94 -24.70 26.21
CA GLN A 419 16.05 -26.13 26.48
C GLN A 419 17.54 -26.47 26.42
N LEU A 420 18.19 -26.37 27.58
CA LEU A 420 19.57 -26.78 27.73
C LEU A 420 19.66 -28.26 27.39
N THR A 421 20.66 -28.62 26.59
CA THR A 421 20.99 -30.03 26.38
C THR A 421 21.34 -30.68 27.71
N ALA A 422 21.16 -31.99 27.82
CA ALA A 422 21.47 -32.72 29.06
C ALA A 422 22.90 -32.47 29.58
N ASP A 423 23.83 -32.19 28.69
CA ASP A 423 25.23 -31.89 29.01
C ASP A 423 25.41 -30.45 29.50
N GLU A 424 24.75 -29.48 28.90
CA GLU A 424 24.73 -28.08 29.36
C GLU A 424 24.03 -27.94 30.70
N MET A 425 22.97 -28.72 30.98
CA MET A 425 22.34 -28.77 32.30
C MET A 425 23.30 -29.36 33.36
N ARG A 426 24.08 -30.35 33.02
CA ARG A 426 25.10 -30.93 33.92
C ARG A 426 26.21 -29.93 34.21
N GLU A 427 26.68 -29.22 33.20
CA GLU A 427 27.75 -28.23 33.34
C GLU A 427 27.31 -27.03 34.14
N ARG A 428 26.07 -26.52 33.92
CA ARG A 428 25.47 -25.46 34.73
C ARG A 428 25.19 -25.89 36.19
N GLY A 429 24.77 -27.12 36.40
CA GLY A 429 24.65 -27.73 37.72
C GLY A 429 25.98 -27.89 38.45
N ARG A 430 27.09 -28.11 37.68
CA ARG A 430 28.45 -28.17 38.25
C ARG A 430 28.94 -26.79 38.62
N LEU A 431 28.79 -25.79 37.75
CA LEU A 431 29.15 -24.40 38.01
C LEU A 431 28.33 -23.79 39.19
N GLN A 432 27.07 -24.09 39.31
CA GLN A 432 26.25 -23.69 40.47
C GLN A 432 26.73 -24.32 41.77
N ARG A 433 27.13 -25.58 41.77
CA ARG A 433 27.70 -26.24 42.95
C ARG A 433 29.08 -25.67 43.31
N GLU A 434 29.93 -25.40 42.35
CA GLU A 434 31.21 -24.74 42.49
C GLU A 434 31.08 -23.32 43.07
N ALA A 435 30.07 -22.55 42.59
CA ALA A 435 29.73 -21.22 43.10
C ALA A 435 29.17 -21.29 44.57
N MET A 436 28.36 -22.30 44.89
CA MET A 436 27.85 -22.54 46.26
C MET A 436 28.92 -23.04 47.22
N THR A 437 29.98 -23.71 46.72
CA THR A 437 31.11 -24.16 47.57
C THR A 437 32.17 -23.09 47.76
N SER A 438 32.27 -22.08 46.89
CA SER A 438 33.22 -20.98 47.02
C SER A 438 32.71 -19.79 47.85
N THR A 439 31.40 -19.66 48.15
CA THR A 439 30.84 -18.68 49.04
C THR A 439 30.39 -19.36 50.34
N GLY A 440 31.36 -19.54 51.24
CA GLY A 440 31.06 -19.79 52.67
C GLY A 440 30.40 -18.54 53.26
N ALA A 441 29.28 -18.75 53.86
CA ALA A 441 28.59 -17.94 54.90
C ALA A 441 28.95 -16.42 54.90
N GLU A 442 27.98 -15.64 54.64
CA GLU A 442 27.65 -14.28 55.02
C GLU A 442 27.36 -13.35 53.84
N ALA A 443 26.13 -13.04 53.77
CA ALA A 443 25.51 -11.80 53.38
C ALA A 443 24.31 -12.07 52.51
N ALA A 444 23.14 -11.98 53.09
CA ALA A 444 21.92 -11.60 52.38
C ALA A 444 22.15 -10.21 51.81
N ALA A 445 22.62 -10.15 50.56
CA ALA A 445 22.63 -8.93 49.77
C ALA A 445 21.21 -8.74 49.23
N GLU A 446 20.58 -7.66 49.64
CA GLU A 446 19.39 -7.11 49.01
C GLU A 446 19.61 -7.07 47.49
N PRO A 447 18.59 -7.40 46.66
CA PRO A 447 18.69 -7.19 45.22
C PRO A 447 18.90 -5.71 44.94
N PRO A 448 19.73 -5.33 43.97
CA PRO A 448 19.92 -3.93 43.59
C PRO A 448 18.57 -3.32 43.22
N ALA A 449 18.19 -2.31 44.01
CA ALA A 449 17.02 -1.48 43.76
C ALA A 449 17.32 -0.55 42.58
N ASP A 450 17.21 -1.09 41.38
CA ASP A 450 17.09 -0.33 40.10
C ASP A 450 16.51 -1.23 39.00
N GLU A 451 15.52 -2.05 39.36
CA GLU A 451 14.59 -2.55 38.35
C GLU A 451 13.51 -1.48 38.15
N ALA A 452 13.61 -0.77 37.03
CA ALA A 452 12.49 0.00 36.46
C ALA A 452 11.23 -0.89 36.49
N PRO A 453 10.01 -0.33 36.69
CA PRO A 453 8.79 -1.11 36.83
C PRO A 453 8.70 -2.09 35.67
N VAL A 454 8.67 -3.37 36.00
CA VAL A 454 8.48 -4.45 35.04
C VAL A 454 7.12 -4.21 34.39
N ASP A 455 7.20 -3.73 33.17
CA ASP A 455 6.02 -3.48 32.34
C ASP A 455 5.33 -4.84 32.13
N ASP A 456 4.21 -5.04 32.80
CA ASP A 456 3.46 -6.31 32.81
C ASP A 456 2.66 -6.51 31.50
N ALA A 457 2.97 -5.70 30.46
CA ALA A 457 2.32 -5.77 29.17
C ALA A 457 2.60 -7.13 28.49
N PRO A 458 1.58 -7.83 28.03
CA PRO A 458 1.69 -9.15 27.42
C PRO A 458 2.36 -9.12 26.04
N GLU A 459 2.38 -7.98 25.36
CA GLU A 459 2.98 -7.72 24.06
C GLU A 459 4.08 -6.68 24.19
N VAL A 460 5.19 -6.89 23.48
CA VAL A 460 6.32 -5.94 23.41
C VAL A 460 6.31 -5.30 22.03
N MET A 461 6.32 -3.98 21.98
CA MET A 461 6.39 -3.23 20.73
C MET A 461 7.85 -3.10 20.27
N LEU A 462 8.11 -3.41 19.02
CA LEU A 462 9.41 -3.30 18.38
C LEU A 462 9.31 -2.46 17.12
N GLY A 463 10.33 -1.61 16.86
CA GLY A 463 10.47 -0.88 15.61
C GLY A 463 11.18 -1.72 14.56
N PHE A 464 10.57 -1.90 13.37
CA PHE A 464 11.22 -2.52 12.23
C PHE A 464 12.03 -1.47 11.47
N ALA A 465 13.34 -1.56 11.54
CA ALA A 465 14.25 -0.49 11.14
C ALA A 465 15.38 -0.96 10.22
N ARG A 466 15.92 -0.01 9.46
CA ARG A 466 17.19 -0.15 8.73
C ARG A 466 18.14 0.94 9.15
N LEU A 467 19.41 0.58 9.38
CA LEU A 467 20.49 1.52 9.62
C LEU A 467 21.12 1.94 8.29
N TYR A 468 21.05 3.21 7.96
CA TYR A 468 21.57 3.77 6.71
C TYR A 468 23.03 4.24 6.84
N SER A 469 23.42 4.83 7.97
CA SER A 469 24.78 5.26 8.24
C SER A 469 25.15 5.03 9.71
N GLY A 470 26.43 5.02 10.02
CA GLY A 470 26.95 4.89 11.36
C GLY A 470 26.85 3.49 11.95
N ARG A 471 26.81 3.45 13.28
CA ARG A 471 26.70 2.25 14.09
C ARG A 471 25.80 2.53 15.30
N LEU A 472 24.87 1.64 15.58
CA LEU A 472 23.94 1.74 16.70
C LEU A 472 24.27 0.65 17.73
N SER A 473 24.34 1.02 19.01
CA SER A 473 24.61 0.11 20.13
C SER A 473 23.49 0.14 21.17
N VAL A 474 23.36 -0.92 21.93
CA VAL A 474 22.43 -0.96 23.08
C VAL A 474 22.87 0.06 24.13
N GLY A 475 21.94 0.87 24.59
CA GLY A 475 22.20 1.95 25.55
C GLY A 475 22.42 3.34 24.95
N ASP A 476 22.59 3.45 23.62
CA ASP A 476 22.75 4.73 22.97
C ASP A 476 21.48 5.59 23.12
N THR A 477 21.69 6.91 23.27
CA THR A 477 20.60 7.90 23.24
C THR A 477 20.39 8.32 21.79
N ILE A 478 19.15 8.21 21.33
CA ILE A 478 18.73 8.53 19.97
C ILE A 478 17.65 9.61 19.98
N THR A 479 17.72 10.46 18.96
CA THR A 479 16.67 11.44 18.69
C THR A 479 15.77 10.95 17.58
N ALA A 480 14.49 10.79 17.87
CA ALA A 480 13.46 10.40 16.93
C ALA A 480 12.83 11.63 16.27
N ILE A 481 12.93 11.70 14.94
CA ILE A 481 12.33 12.73 14.10
C ILE A 481 11.04 12.14 13.53
N LEU A 482 9.91 12.75 13.89
CA LEU A 482 8.59 12.29 13.45
C LEU A 482 8.27 12.77 12.01
N PRO A 483 7.34 12.13 11.29
CA PRO A 483 7.08 12.40 9.87
C PRO A 483 6.68 13.83 9.52
N LYS A 484 6.09 14.57 10.45
CA LYS A 484 5.63 15.96 10.23
C LYS A 484 6.74 17.01 10.41
N TYR A 485 7.93 16.61 10.82
CA TYR A 485 9.07 17.52 10.96
C TYR A 485 9.42 18.20 9.63
N ASP A 486 9.51 19.53 9.64
CA ASP A 486 9.82 20.33 8.46
C ASP A 486 11.33 20.63 8.40
N THR A 487 12.02 20.01 7.44
CA THR A 487 13.46 20.17 7.21
C THR A 487 13.85 21.54 6.61
N THR A 488 12.88 22.36 6.16
CA THR A 488 13.14 23.70 5.62
C THR A 488 13.28 24.75 6.72
N ARG A 489 12.81 24.46 7.94
CA ARG A 489 12.91 25.33 9.13
C ARG A 489 14.12 24.95 9.98
N ALA A 490 14.58 25.89 10.77
CA ALA A 490 15.70 25.63 11.69
C ALA A 490 15.33 24.53 12.71
N PRO A 491 16.30 23.70 13.14
CA PRO A 491 16.05 22.64 14.13
C PRO A 491 15.50 23.15 15.48
N THR A 492 15.80 24.41 15.82
CA THR A 492 15.39 25.08 17.07
C THR A 492 14.07 25.84 16.95
N ASP A 493 13.35 25.72 15.81
CA ASP A 493 12.07 26.39 15.62
C ASP A 493 10.99 25.73 16.51
N ALA A 494 10.19 26.53 17.21
CA ALA A 494 9.12 26.09 18.09
C ALA A 494 8.08 25.18 17.37
N ALA A 495 7.89 25.39 16.07
CA ALA A 495 7.01 24.54 15.26
C ALA A 495 7.55 23.12 15.06
N ASN A 496 8.86 22.89 15.16
CA ASN A 496 9.49 21.58 15.02
C ASN A 496 9.64 20.83 16.36
N GLU A 497 9.55 21.54 17.50
CA GLU A 497 9.73 20.96 18.84
C GLU A 497 8.81 19.76 19.15
N PRO A 498 7.50 19.76 18.80
CA PRO A 498 6.63 18.63 19.05
C PRO A 498 7.02 17.35 18.30
N TYR A 499 7.79 17.48 17.20
CA TYR A 499 8.16 16.40 16.30
C TYR A 499 9.56 15.84 16.55
N VAL A 500 10.27 16.35 17.56
CA VAL A 500 11.59 15.87 17.97
C VAL A 500 11.47 15.27 19.37
N ARG A 501 11.80 14.00 19.52
CA ARG A 501 11.74 13.29 20.80
C ARG A 501 12.99 12.48 21.02
N THR A 502 13.50 12.47 22.25
CA THR A 502 14.66 11.67 22.63
C THR A 502 14.23 10.37 23.31
N CYS A 503 14.88 9.28 23.00
CA CYS A 503 14.68 7.99 23.64
C CYS A 503 16.01 7.23 23.74
N ARG A 504 16.01 6.14 24.55
CA ARG A 504 17.19 5.30 24.75
C ARG A 504 16.96 3.91 24.16
N VAL A 505 17.96 3.38 23.45
CA VAL A 505 17.93 2.03 22.90
C VAL A 505 18.00 1.01 24.04
N GLN A 506 16.92 0.26 24.26
CA GLN A 506 16.87 -0.77 25.30
C GLN A 506 17.50 -2.08 24.82
N ALA A 507 17.15 -2.51 23.61
CA ALA A 507 17.67 -3.74 23.01
C ALA A 507 17.61 -3.68 21.47
N LEU A 508 18.50 -4.45 20.84
CA LEU A 508 18.59 -4.60 19.39
C LEU A 508 18.47 -6.10 19.02
N TYR A 509 17.70 -6.39 17.98
CA TYR A 509 17.47 -7.76 17.55
C TYR A 509 17.67 -7.90 16.03
N MET A 510 18.33 -9.00 15.64
CA MET A 510 18.34 -9.44 14.24
C MET A 510 17.17 -10.38 13.99
N MET A 511 16.48 -10.18 12.88
CA MET A 511 15.31 -10.98 12.50
C MET A 511 15.75 -12.21 11.70
N MET A 512 15.36 -13.39 12.19
CA MET A 512 15.66 -14.69 11.60
C MET A 512 14.37 -15.45 11.25
N GLY A 513 13.47 -14.79 10.54
CA GLY A 513 12.14 -15.29 10.26
C GLY A 513 11.27 -15.27 11.52
N ARG A 514 11.03 -16.45 12.10
CA ARG A 514 10.21 -16.56 13.33
C ARG A 514 10.96 -16.16 14.60
N ASP A 515 12.27 -16.23 14.60
CA ASP A 515 13.09 -16.02 15.77
C ASP A 515 13.75 -14.63 15.76
N LEU A 516 13.93 -14.05 16.94
CA LEU A 516 14.72 -12.86 17.16
C LEU A 516 16.02 -13.26 17.84
N VAL A 517 17.14 -12.68 17.38
CA VAL A 517 18.47 -12.89 17.97
C VAL A 517 18.95 -11.56 18.53
N SER A 518 19.16 -11.48 19.85
CA SER A 518 19.70 -10.29 20.50
C SER A 518 21.12 -9.99 20.05
N VAL A 519 21.40 -8.73 19.74
CA VAL A 519 22.72 -8.24 19.32
C VAL A 519 23.09 -6.96 20.08
N GLN A 520 24.37 -6.77 20.37
CA GLN A 520 24.83 -5.58 21.09
C GLN A 520 25.01 -4.36 20.17
N ARG A 521 25.30 -4.59 18.89
CA ARG A 521 25.62 -3.53 17.92
C ARG A 521 25.14 -3.92 16.53
N VAL A 522 24.70 -2.91 15.79
CA VAL A 522 24.29 -3.03 14.38
C VAL A 522 25.06 -2.01 13.55
N PRO A 523 25.84 -2.40 12.52
CA PRO A 523 26.47 -1.47 11.58
C PRO A 523 25.54 -1.09 10.43
N ALA A 524 25.89 -0.01 9.70
CA ALA A 524 25.15 0.48 8.53
C ALA A 524 24.86 -0.63 7.50
N GLY A 525 23.75 -0.47 6.76
CA GLY A 525 23.30 -1.39 5.73
C GLY A 525 22.44 -2.55 6.22
N ASN A 526 22.28 -2.77 7.52
CA ASN A 526 21.51 -3.90 8.07
C ASN A 526 20.07 -3.52 8.42
N VAL A 527 19.18 -4.50 8.29
CA VAL A 527 17.78 -4.47 8.75
C VAL A 527 17.71 -5.17 10.11
N PHE A 528 17.04 -4.55 11.08
CA PHE A 528 16.98 -5.00 12.47
C PHE A 528 15.69 -4.57 13.15
N ALA A 529 15.44 -5.11 14.35
CA ALA A 529 14.37 -4.65 15.23
C ALA A 529 14.96 -3.92 16.45
N ILE A 530 14.31 -2.84 16.88
CA ILE A 530 14.73 -1.99 18.00
C ILE A 530 13.64 -1.92 19.06
N ARG A 531 14.03 -2.03 20.34
CA ARG A 531 13.21 -1.83 21.53
C ARG A 531 13.54 -0.52 22.22
N GLY A 532 12.55 0.14 22.81
CA GLY A 532 12.71 1.41 23.55
C GLY A 532 12.12 2.61 22.78
N LEU A 533 11.22 2.36 21.83
CA LEU A 533 10.50 3.38 21.07
C LEU A 533 9.06 3.58 21.54
N ASP A 534 8.66 2.89 22.61
CA ASP A 534 7.29 2.88 23.14
C ASP A 534 6.87 4.29 23.54
N GLY A 535 5.68 4.71 23.13
CA GLY A 535 5.14 6.05 23.41
C GLY A 535 5.84 7.22 22.68
N VAL A 536 6.98 6.97 21.99
CA VAL A 536 7.74 7.98 21.24
C VAL A 536 7.42 7.91 19.76
N VAL A 537 7.47 6.71 19.17
CA VAL A 537 7.20 6.46 17.76
C VAL A 537 5.86 5.76 17.61
N LEU A 538 4.91 6.42 16.96
CA LEU A 538 3.60 5.82 16.71
C LEU A 538 3.63 4.82 15.53
N ARG A 539 4.23 5.18 14.41
CA ARG A 539 4.23 4.36 13.19
C ARG A 539 5.60 4.27 12.54
N ASN A 540 6.14 5.40 12.10
CA ASN A 540 7.45 5.52 11.47
C ASN A 540 8.19 6.76 12.00
N ALA A 541 9.51 6.73 11.94
CA ALA A 541 10.37 7.83 12.34
C ALA A 541 11.77 7.68 11.74
N THR A 542 12.48 8.80 11.65
CA THR A 542 13.93 8.79 11.42
C THR A 542 14.62 8.90 12.78
N LEU A 543 15.54 8.00 13.07
CA LEU A 543 16.32 7.99 14.31
C LEU A 543 17.72 8.48 14.01
N ILE A 544 18.20 9.47 14.76
CA ILE A 544 19.55 10.03 14.63
C ILE A 544 20.25 9.85 15.97
N CYS A 545 21.44 9.24 15.95
CA CYS A 545 22.31 9.13 17.11
C CYS A 545 23.53 10.01 16.87
N GLY A 546 23.68 11.07 17.65
CA GLY A 546 24.74 12.05 17.50
C GLY A 546 24.83 12.96 18.72
N PRO A 547 25.74 13.94 18.73
CA PRO A 547 25.89 14.88 19.84
C PRO A 547 24.57 15.65 20.10
N GLU A 548 24.40 16.10 21.34
CA GLU A 548 23.15 16.73 21.85
C GLU A 548 22.67 17.94 21.02
N GLU A 549 23.59 18.63 20.31
CA GLU A 549 23.24 19.71 19.37
C GLU A 549 23.12 19.14 17.94
N LEU A 550 21.89 18.82 17.50
CA LEU A 550 21.58 18.49 16.12
C LEU A 550 21.78 19.71 15.20
N ARG A 551 22.93 19.80 14.56
CA ARG A 551 23.21 20.88 13.58
C ARG A 551 22.52 20.58 12.24
N ASP A 552 22.53 19.34 11.83
CA ASP A 552 21.94 18.88 10.58
C ASP A 552 20.89 17.78 10.87
N VAL A 553 19.68 17.94 10.35
CA VAL A 553 18.57 17.01 10.53
C VAL A 553 18.06 16.53 9.17
N VAL A 554 17.87 15.21 9.06
CA VAL A 554 17.31 14.57 7.88
C VAL A 554 16.00 13.87 8.25
N ASN A 555 14.98 14.05 7.45
CA ASN A 555 13.71 13.33 7.59
C ASN A 555 13.53 12.33 6.44
N LEU A 556 13.73 11.06 6.74
CA LEU A 556 13.47 9.95 5.79
C LEU A 556 12.00 9.49 5.83
N ALA A 557 11.21 10.02 6.76
CA ALA A 557 9.82 9.65 6.94
C ALA A 557 8.96 10.29 5.85
N GLY A 558 8.22 9.51 5.12
CA GLY A 558 7.38 9.96 4.01
C GLY A 558 6.81 8.76 3.30
N VAL A 559 6.23 7.79 4.04
CA VAL A 559 5.54 6.64 3.42
C VAL A 559 4.32 7.15 2.67
N ARG A 560 4.29 6.95 1.36
CA ARG A 560 3.08 7.17 0.56
C ARG A 560 2.08 6.07 0.91
N ARG A 561 0.90 6.44 1.39
CA ARG A 561 -0.18 5.48 1.61
C ARG A 561 -0.85 5.20 0.27
N PHE A 562 -0.85 3.96 -0.17
CA PHE A 562 -1.51 3.53 -1.40
C PHE A 562 -2.95 3.05 -1.16
N ALA A 563 -3.30 2.69 0.08
CA ALA A 563 -4.63 2.24 0.44
C ALA A 563 -5.27 3.23 1.43
N THR A 564 -6.42 3.79 1.05
CA THR A 564 -7.25 4.58 1.94
C THR A 564 -8.16 3.66 2.76
N PRO A 565 -8.33 3.87 4.08
CA PRO A 565 -9.23 3.07 4.88
C PRO A 565 -10.69 3.35 4.47
N MET A 566 -11.35 2.34 3.88
CA MET A 566 -12.71 2.47 3.34
C MET A 566 -13.78 1.85 4.23
N VAL A 567 -13.43 0.90 5.07
CA VAL A 567 -14.37 0.15 5.89
C VAL A 567 -14.34 0.68 7.31
N ARG A 568 -15.47 1.16 7.81
CA ARG A 568 -15.64 1.70 9.17
C ARG A 568 -16.46 0.73 10.01
N VAL A 569 -15.99 0.43 11.21
CA VAL A 569 -16.68 -0.45 12.16
C VAL A 569 -16.63 0.16 13.56
N ALA A 570 -17.79 0.33 14.18
CA ALA A 570 -17.85 0.71 15.60
C ALA A 570 -17.63 -0.52 16.49
N LEU A 571 -16.86 -0.35 17.54
CA LEU A 571 -16.43 -1.41 18.46
C LEU A 571 -16.89 -1.10 19.87
N GLU A 572 -17.49 -2.11 20.52
CA GLU A 572 -17.90 -2.05 21.91
C GLU A 572 -17.47 -3.33 22.63
N PRO A 573 -17.01 -3.26 23.89
CA PRO A 573 -16.80 -4.45 24.68
C PRO A 573 -18.15 -5.01 25.14
N ARG A 574 -18.27 -6.32 25.28
CA ARG A 574 -19.50 -6.93 25.83
C ARG A 574 -19.76 -6.54 27.28
N SER A 575 -18.69 -6.26 28.01
CA SER A 575 -18.76 -5.79 29.40
C SER A 575 -18.21 -4.37 29.47
N ALA A 576 -18.95 -3.44 30.08
CA ALA A 576 -18.48 -2.05 30.24
C ALA A 576 -17.18 -1.96 31.10
N ALA A 577 -16.91 -2.94 31.98
CA ALA A 577 -15.68 -3.03 32.74
C ALA A 577 -14.42 -3.25 31.88
N ASP A 578 -14.58 -3.81 30.69
CA ASP A 578 -13.46 -4.04 29.74
C ASP A 578 -13.17 -2.86 28.84
N MET A 579 -13.84 -1.71 28.98
CA MET A 579 -13.62 -0.51 28.15
C MET A 579 -12.17 -0.01 28.20
N PRO A 580 -11.49 0.05 29.36
CA PRO A 580 -10.07 0.44 29.39
C PRO A 580 -9.17 -0.53 28.62
N LYS A 581 -9.47 -1.83 28.64
CA LYS A 581 -8.72 -2.85 27.87
C LYS A 581 -8.92 -2.67 26.37
N LEU A 582 -10.16 -2.35 25.95
CA LEU A 582 -10.44 -2.07 24.56
C LEU A 582 -9.70 -0.82 24.07
N ALA A 583 -9.71 0.28 24.85
CA ALA A 583 -9.02 1.51 24.51
C ALA A 583 -7.50 1.29 24.37
N ALA A 584 -6.87 0.66 25.36
CA ALA A 584 -5.45 0.30 25.31
C ALA A 584 -5.13 -0.64 24.13
N GLY A 585 -5.99 -1.63 23.88
CA GLY A 585 -5.82 -2.54 22.73
C GLY A 585 -5.95 -1.85 21.38
N LEU A 586 -6.80 -0.84 21.25
CA LEU A 586 -6.95 -0.03 20.04
C LEU A 586 -5.73 0.88 19.80
N GLU A 587 -5.15 1.44 20.84
CA GLU A 587 -3.89 2.21 20.74
C GLU A 587 -2.74 1.32 20.24
N LEU A 588 -2.58 0.12 20.83
CA LEU A 588 -1.58 -0.85 20.39
C LEU A 588 -1.81 -1.30 18.92
N LEU A 589 -3.07 -1.52 18.54
CA LEU A 589 -3.40 -1.88 17.16
C LEU A 589 -3.07 -0.75 16.17
N ASN A 590 -3.41 0.51 16.51
CA ASN A 590 -3.12 1.69 15.71
C ASN A 590 -1.60 1.91 15.53
N GLN A 591 -0.81 1.51 16.53
CA GLN A 591 0.64 1.55 16.48
C GLN A 591 1.22 0.41 15.64
N ALA A 592 0.67 -0.82 15.80
CA ALA A 592 1.17 -2.03 15.14
C ALA A 592 0.80 -2.14 13.66
N ASP A 593 -0.27 -1.47 13.22
CA ASP A 593 -0.74 -1.53 11.84
C ASP A 593 -0.87 -0.13 11.22
N PRO A 594 -0.04 0.22 10.22
CA PRO A 594 -0.03 1.56 9.63
C PRO A 594 -1.30 1.90 8.83
N CYS A 595 -2.10 0.90 8.44
CA CYS A 595 -3.34 1.09 7.66
C CYS A 595 -4.60 1.18 8.52
N VAL A 596 -4.51 0.89 9.81
CA VAL A 596 -5.64 1.06 10.72
C VAL A 596 -5.70 2.51 11.19
N GLU A 597 -6.88 3.09 11.19
CA GLU A 597 -7.15 4.37 11.85
C GLU A 597 -8.22 4.15 12.92
N VAL A 598 -7.94 4.62 14.11
CA VAL A 598 -8.87 4.56 15.24
C VAL A 598 -9.32 5.99 15.56
N LEU A 599 -10.62 6.19 15.56
CA LEU A 599 -11.25 7.46 15.90
C LEU A 599 -12.23 7.26 17.05
N VAL A 600 -12.24 8.20 17.97
CA VAL A 600 -13.31 8.30 18.97
C VAL A 600 -14.28 9.36 18.48
N GLN A 601 -15.54 8.98 18.25
CA GLN A 601 -16.58 9.91 17.83
C GLN A 601 -17.05 10.77 18.99
N ASP A 602 -17.71 11.91 18.69
CA ASP A 602 -18.27 12.82 19.70
C ASP A 602 -19.29 12.15 20.63
N ASN A 603 -19.90 11.04 20.17
CA ASN A 603 -20.82 10.23 20.97
C ASN A 603 -20.10 9.22 21.88
N GLY A 604 -18.77 9.19 21.89
CA GLY A 604 -17.94 8.27 22.66
C GLY A 604 -17.74 6.87 22.02
N GLU A 605 -18.25 6.61 20.82
CA GLU A 605 -18.02 5.36 20.11
C GLU A 605 -16.60 5.26 19.58
N HIS A 606 -15.95 4.12 19.79
CA HIS A 606 -14.67 3.80 19.16
C HIS A 606 -14.90 3.24 17.76
N VAL A 607 -14.45 3.96 16.75
CA VAL A 607 -14.56 3.54 15.35
C VAL A 607 -13.19 3.15 14.81
N MET A 608 -13.10 1.94 14.30
CA MET A 608 -11.91 1.43 13.59
C MET A 608 -12.16 1.51 12.08
N MET A 609 -11.21 2.08 11.35
CA MET A 609 -11.21 2.16 9.90
C MET A 609 -10.13 1.25 9.33
N THR A 610 -10.46 0.47 8.30
CA THR A 610 -9.58 -0.54 7.67
C THR A 610 -9.66 -0.46 6.15
N ALA A 611 -8.62 -0.98 5.46
CA ALA A 611 -8.52 -0.92 4.00
C ALA A 611 -9.54 -1.81 3.27
N GLY A 612 -9.83 -3.01 3.79
CA GLY A 612 -10.73 -3.97 3.16
C GLY A 612 -11.27 -5.01 4.13
N GLU A 613 -12.00 -6.01 3.58
CA GLU A 613 -12.68 -7.05 4.37
C GLU A 613 -11.68 -7.97 5.11
N LEU A 614 -10.65 -8.47 4.40
CA LEU A 614 -9.62 -9.32 5.01
C LEU A 614 -8.81 -8.57 6.06
N HIS A 615 -8.52 -7.30 5.80
CA HIS A 615 -7.83 -6.44 6.75
C HIS A 615 -8.68 -6.25 8.02
N LEU A 616 -9.99 -6.02 7.89
CA LEU A 616 -10.93 -5.91 9.02
C LEU A 616 -10.97 -7.20 9.85
N GLU A 617 -11.11 -8.36 9.19
CA GLU A 617 -11.15 -9.67 9.87
C GLU A 617 -9.90 -9.90 10.72
N ARG A 618 -8.72 -9.61 10.13
CA ARG A 618 -7.44 -9.71 10.83
C ARG A 618 -7.36 -8.78 12.04
N CYS A 619 -7.69 -7.49 11.86
CA CYS A 619 -7.61 -6.51 12.93
C CYS A 619 -8.55 -6.85 14.09
N LEU A 620 -9.76 -7.32 13.80
CA LEU A 620 -10.70 -7.80 14.83
C LEU A 620 -10.18 -9.03 15.56
N ARG A 621 -9.52 -9.96 14.86
CA ARG A 621 -8.92 -11.15 15.46
C ARG A 621 -7.73 -10.76 16.35
N ASP A 622 -6.79 -9.97 15.85
CA ASP A 622 -5.64 -9.47 16.61
C ASP A 622 -6.11 -8.69 17.86
N LEU A 623 -7.15 -7.86 17.73
CA LEU A 623 -7.69 -7.09 18.85
C LEU A 623 -8.30 -8.01 19.93
N ARG A 624 -9.09 -9.02 19.55
CA ARG A 624 -9.72 -9.94 20.49
C ARG A 624 -8.74 -10.88 21.18
N GLU A 625 -7.79 -11.44 20.44
CA GLU A 625 -6.91 -12.52 20.90
C GLU A 625 -5.62 -11.99 21.54
N ARG A 626 -5.08 -10.85 21.04
CA ARG A 626 -3.76 -10.36 21.42
C ARG A 626 -3.79 -9.05 22.19
N PHE A 627 -4.36 -8.00 21.61
CA PHE A 627 -4.22 -6.65 22.15
C PHE A 627 -5.20 -6.32 23.28
N ALA A 628 -6.49 -6.42 23.06
CA ALA A 628 -7.49 -6.13 24.09
C ALA A 628 -7.83 -7.34 24.98
N ARG A 629 -7.71 -8.57 24.45
CA ARG A 629 -7.99 -9.84 25.14
C ARG A 629 -9.36 -9.86 25.86
N CYS A 630 -10.36 -9.25 25.23
CA CYS A 630 -11.72 -9.18 25.73
C CYS A 630 -12.74 -9.55 24.64
N ALA A 631 -13.96 -9.85 25.05
CA ALA A 631 -15.04 -10.13 24.11
C ALA A 631 -15.55 -8.80 23.53
N ILE A 632 -15.34 -8.61 22.21
CA ILE A 632 -15.68 -7.38 21.48
C ILE A 632 -16.86 -7.65 20.57
N GLN A 633 -17.84 -6.76 20.62
CA GLN A 633 -18.95 -6.69 19.67
C GLN A 633 -18.60 -5.65 18.60
N ALA A 634 -18.56 -6.09 17.35
CA ALA A 634 -18.32 -5.24 16.19
C ALA A 634 -19.65 -4.93 15.50
N SER A 635 -19.87 -3.68 15.14
CA SER A 635 -21.02 -3.31 14.34
C SER A 635 -20.86 -3.83 12.89
N PRO A 636 -21.95 -4.03 12.10
CA PRO A 636 -21.81 -4.27 10.68
C PRO A 636 -21.02 -3.15 10.00
N PRO A 637 -20.15 -3.44 9.02
CA PRO A 637 -19.30 -2.44 8.39
C PRO A 637 -20.09 -1.33 7.70
N LEU A 638 -19.62 -0.09 7.83
CA LEU A 638 -20.15 1.09 7.17
C LEU A 638 -19.15 1.57 6.13
N VAL A 639 -19.65 1.84 4.93
CA VAL A 639 -18.86 2.37 3.82
C VAL A 639 -19.11 3.86 3.70
N PRO A 640 -18.11 4.71 3.38
CA PRO A 640 -18.31 6.12 3.16
C PRO A 640 -19.15 6.37 1.90
N PHE A 641 -20.09 7.30 2.02
CA PHE A 641 -20.86 7.87 0.91
C PHE A 641 -20.52 9.34 0.79
N ARG A 642 -20.92 9.95 -0.33
CA ARG A 642 -20.92 11.41 -0.49
C ARG A 642 -22.27 11.85 -1.00
N GLU A 643 -22.66 13.07 -0.60
CA GLU A 643 -23.93 13.66 -0.98
C GLU A 643 -23.72 14.72 -2.05
N THR A 644 -24.52 14.65 -3.11
CA THR A 644 -24.51 15.63 -4.21
C THR A 644 -25.92 15.90 -4.70
N CYS A 645 -26.05 16.79 -5.66
CA CYS A 645 -27.31 16.97 -6.39
C CYS A 645 -27.07 17.14 -7.89
N VAL A 646 -28.09 16.87 -8.66
CA VAL A 646 -28.07 17.00 -10.12
C VAL A 646 -29.31 17.79 -10.62
N LYS A 647 -29.17 18.32 -11.82
CA LYS A 647 -30.31 18.85 -12.58
C LYS A 647 -31.07 17.69 -13.20
N ALA A 648 -32.22 17.34 -12.65
CA ALA A 648 -33.09 16.29 -13.22
C ALA A 648 -34.22 16.94 -14.04
N ALA A 649 -34.75 16.18 -15.00
CA ALA A 649 -35.84 16.67 -15.84
C ALA A 649 -37.15 16.93 -15.04
N ASN A 650 -37.45 16.00 -14.11
CA ASN A 650 -38.68 15.99 -13.32
C ASN A 650 -38.37 16.38 -11.84
N MET A 651 -38.20 17.69 -11.58
CA MET A 651 -38.00 18.19 -10.22
C MET A 651 -39.25 18.86 -9.68
N ALA A 652 -39.44 18.84 -8.35
CA ALA A 652 -40.45 19.65 -7.69
C ALA A 652 -40.22 21.15 -7.98
N PRO A 653 -41.28 22.02 -7.89
CA PRO A 653 -41.08 23.45 -7.98
C PRO A 653 -40.08 23.96 -6.95
N PRO A 654 -39.36 25.07 -7.23
CA PRO A 654 -38.41 25.66 -6.29
C PRO A 654 -39.05 25.92 -4.93
N LYS A 655 -38.32 25.76 -3.85
CA LYS A 655 -38.80 26.04 -2.49
C LYS A 655 -39.11 27.54 -2.30
N THR A 656 -38.37 28.41 -2.99
CA THR A 656 -38.56 29.85 -2.99
C THR A 656 -39.18 30.27 -4.33
N PRO A 657 -40.50 30.50 -4.39
CA PRO A 657 -41.17 30.84 -5.64
C PRO A 657 -40.71 32.21 -6.16
N GLY A 658 -40.42 32.29 -7.46
CA GLY A 658 -39.98 33.52 -8.13
C GLY A 658 -38.48 33.77 -8.14
N GLU A 659 -37.67 32.95 -7.44
CA GLU A 659 -36.23 33.04 -7.43
C GLU A 659 -35.57 31.87 -8.14
N PRO A 660 -34.29 32.00 -8.55
CA PRO A 660 -33.53 30.89 -9.10
C PRO A 660 -33.45 29.72 -8.12
N ARG A 661 -33.55 28.51 -8.63
CA ARG A 661 -33.49 27.27 -7.83
C ARG A 661 -32.25 27.25 -6.95
N GLY A 662 -32.38 26.71 -5.75
CA GLY A 662 -31.30 26.58 -4.75
C GLY A 662 -31.15 27.86 -3.89
N THR A 663 -31.92 28.92 -4.12
CA THR A 663 -31.86 30.14 -3.31
C THR A 663 -32.60 29.96 -1.99
N MET A 664 -31.90 30.22 -0.88
CA MET A 664 -32.44 30.11 0.48
C MET A 664 -32.14 31.38 1.25
N HIS A 665 -33.18 31.90 1.90
CA HIS A 665 -33.06 33.02 2.82
C HIS A 665 -32.82 32.51 4.23
N GLY A 666 -31.77 33.01 4.88
CA GLY A 666 -31.49 32.77 6.29
C GLY A 666 -31.58 34.07 7.09
N THR A 667 -32.08 33.96 8.30
CA THR A 667 -32.04 35.05 9.27
C THR A 667 -31.35 34.55 10.53
N ALA A 668 -30.46 35.37 11.07
CA ALA A 668 -29.77 35.09 12.32
C ALA A 668 -29.96 36.27 13.27
N LEU A 669 -29.70 36.06 14.57
CA LEU A 669 -29.75 37.16 15.55
C LEU A 669 -31.12 37.76 15.71
N GLN A 670 -32.20 36.97 15.69
CA GLN A 670 -33.59 37.47 15.77
C GLN A 670 -33.96 38.44 14.66
N GLY A 671 -33.29 38.36 13.48
CA GLY A 671 -33.54 39.22 12.33
C GLY A 671 -32.49 40.32 12.09
N ALA A 672 -31.53 40.51 13.03
CA ALA A 672 -30.48 41.53 12.87
C ALA A 672 -29.48 41.24 11.74
N LEU A 673 -29.32 39.97 11.37
CA LEU A 673 -28.54 39.57 10.19
C LEU A 673 -29.46 38.76 9.26
N SER A 674 -29.58 39.16 8.04
CA SER A 674 -30.25 38.45 6.95
C SER A 674 -29.24 38.13 5.87
N PHE A 675 -29.30 36.91 5.33
CA PHE A 675 -28.44 36.50 4.24
C PHE A 675 -29.17 35.61 3.25
N THR A 676 -28.75 35.69 2.00
CA THR A 676 -29.28 34.88 0.90
C THR A 676 -28.13 34.03 0.31
N ILE A 677 -28.29 32.71 0.35
CA ILE A 677 -27.32 31.75 -0.18
C ILE A 677 -27.98 30.93 -1.27
N ARG A 678 -27.34 30.86 -2.44
CA ARG A 678 -27.77 30.01 -3.55
C ARG A 678 -26.84 28.82 -3.72
N ALA A 679 -27.39 27.62 -3.60
CA ALA A 679 -26.68 26.36 -3.89
C ALA A 679 -26.79 26.03 -5.37
N VAL A 680 -25.67 25.69 -6.03
CA VAL A 680 -25.61 25.34 -7.45
C VAL A 680 -24.72 24.08 -7.62
N PRO A 681 -25.18 23.05 -8.36
CA PRO A 681 -24.33 21.91 -8.69
C PRO A 681 -23.22 22.35 -9.65
N MET A 682 -21.98 21.97 -9.37
CA MET A 682 -20.82 22.31 -10.18
C MET A 682 -20.68 21.38 -11.39
N PRO A 683 -20.11 21.86 -12.50
CA PRO A 683 -19.77 21.03 -13.65
C PRO A 683 -18.75 19.94 -13.32
N PRO A 684 -18.88 18.72 -13.89
CA PRO A 684 -17.99 17.61 -13.60
C PRO A 684 -16.50 17.93 -13.81
N LEU A 685 -16.17 18.64 -14.89
CA LEU A 685 -14.77 19.04 -15.21
C LEU A 685 -14.12 19.87 -14.09
N LEU A 686 -14.90 20.78 -13.47
CA LEU A 686 -14.40 21.60 -12.36
C LEU A 686 -14.23 20.76 -11.10
N VAL A 687 -15.19 19.87 -10.82
CA VAL A 687 -15.14 18.97 -9.67
C VAL A 687 -13.92 18.06 -9.77
N ASP A 688 -13.69 17.45 -10.94
CA ASP A 688 -12.53 16.55 -11.17
C ASP A 688 -11.21 17.31 -11.01
N PHE A 689 -11.12 18.55 -11.53
CA PHE A 689 -9.95 19.40 -11.33
C PHE A 689 -9.68 19.67 -9.84
N LEU A 690 -10.70 20.02 -9.06
CA LEU A 690 -10.55 20.30 -7.63
C LEU A 690 -10.14 19.04 -6.85
N VAL A 691 -10.74 17.89 -7.16
CA VAL A 691 -10.42 16.60 -6.50
C VAL A 691 -8.97 16.20 -6.72
N VAL A 692 -8.45 16.35 -7.94
CA VAL A 692 -7.05 16.01 -8.25
C VAL A 692 -6.07 16.97 -7.58
N ASN A 693 -6.43 18.25 -7.48
CA ASN A 693 -5.55 19.29 -6.94
C ASN A 693 -5.74 19.56 -5.44
N VAL A 694 -6.44 18.70 -4.68
CA VAL A 694 -6.55 18.79 -3.22
C VAL A 694 -5.20 19.00 -2.52
N PRO A 695 -4.12 18.27 -2.88
CA PRO A 695 -2.80 18.51 -2.26
C PRO A 695 -2.24 19.90 -2.53
N THR A 696 -2.49 20.45 -3.72
CA THR A 696 -2.06 21.80 -4.11
C THR A 696 -2.85 22.87 -3.36
N ILE A 697 -4.17 22.69 -3.20
CA ILE A 697 -5.04 23.57 -2.41
C ILE A 697 -4.59 23.60 -0.93
N ARG A 698 -4.23 22.45 -0.38
CA ARG A 698 -3.70 22.35 1.00
C ARG A 698 -2.39 23.12 1.18
N ARG A 699 -1.49 23.09 0.18
CA ARG A 699 -0.23 23.87 0.19
C ARG A 699 -0.47 25.38 0.03
N LEU A 700 -1.47 25.78 -0.78
CA LEU A 700 -1.87 27.18 -0.94
C LEU A 700 -2.35 27.77 0.40
N ARG A 701 -3.16 27.02 1.15
CA ARG A 701 -3.67 27.47 2.45
C ARG A 701 -2.54 27.63 3.48
N ARG A 702 -1.58 26.73 3.57
CA ARG A 702 -0.44 26.83 4.49
C ARG A 702 0.40 28.09 4.29
N ARG A 703 0.51 28.60 3.07
CA ARG A 703 1.19 29.86 2.77
C ARG A 703 0.46 31.11 3.25
N HIS A 704 -0.87 31.04 3.40
CA HIS A 704 -1.69 32.15 3.88
C HIS A 704 -1.92 32.17 5.40
N HIS A 705 -1.63 31.05 6.09
CA HIS A 705 -1.77 30.90 7.54
C HIS A 705 -0.40 30.58 8.14
N ASP A 706 0.46 31.58 8.30
CA ASP A 706 1.68 31.47 9.12
C ASP A 706 1.41 31.58 10.63
N ASP A 707 0.16 31.70 11.04
CA ASP A 707 -0.26 31.70 12.45
C ASP A 707 -1.48 30.79 12.63
N ASP A 708 -1.36 29.87 13.60
CA ASP A 708 -2.39 29.07 14.28
C ASP A 708 -2.83 27.71 13.69
N ASP A 709 -2.57 26.71 14.53
CA ASP A 709 -3.22 25.42 14.81
C ASP A 709 -3.20 24.29 13.76
N ASP A 710 -2.26 23.42 14.06
CA ASP A 710 -2.19 22.04 13.60
C ASP A 710 -3.11 21.10 14.41
N ASP A 711 -4.24 20.76 13.83
CA ASP A 711 -4.94 19.51 14.16
C ASP A 711 -5.66 18.99 12.92
N ASP A 712 -4.91 18.37 11.99
CA ASP A 712 -5.51 17.48 10.99
C ASP A 712 -4.49 16.52 10.38
N ALA A 713 -4.19 15.48 11.12
CA ALA A 713 -3.52 14.30 10.61
C ALA A 713 -4.57 13.37 9.99
N GLY A 714 -4.58 13.30 8.65
CA GLY A 714 -5.11 12.12 8.03
C GLY A 714 -6.31 12.20 7.11
N GLU A 715 -6.19 12.93 6.01
CA GLU A 715 -6.86 12.49 4.79
C GLU A 715 -5.88 12.57 3.62
N VAL A 716 -5.36 11.41 3.26
CA VAL A 716 -4.60 11.22 2.02
C VAL A 716 -5.57 11.35 0.87
N GLY A 717 -5.31 12.31 -0.02
CA GLY A 717 -6.07 12.48 -1.24
C GLY A 717 -6.16 11.18 -2.03
N GLU A 718 -7.37 10.89 -2.48
CA GLU A 718 -7.68 9.77 -3.36
C GLU A 718 -6.77 9.75 -4.57
N VAL A 719 -6.03 8.65 -4.75
CA VAL A 719 -5.31 8.38 -5.98
C VAL A 719 -6.29 7.72 -6.93
N ARG A 720 -6.90 8.49 -7.83
CA ARG A 720 -7.47 7.91 -9.04
C ARG A 720 -6.31 7.43 -9.92
N ASP A 721 -6.45 6.26 -10.50
CA ASP A 721 -5.57 5.77 -11.55
C ASP A 721 -5.36 6.86 -12.60
N ALA A 722 -4.10 7.21 -12.80
CA ALA A 722 -3.72 8.33 -13.62
C ALA A 722 -3.75 7.94 -15.10
N GLU A 723 -4.93 7.97 -15.68
CA GLU A 723 -5.04 8.41 -17.06
C GLU A 723 -5.51 9.86 -17.03
N ALA A 724 -4.55 10.77 -17.24
CA ALA A 724 -4.75 12.13 -17.79
C ALA A 724 -5.32 13.26 -16.89
N VAL A 725 -5.32 13.22 -15.56
CA VAL A 725 -5.57 14.47 -14.82
C VAL A 725 -4.32 14.93 -14.07
N ARG A 726 -3.71 15.96 -14.61
CA ARG A 726 -2.43 16.56 -14.25
C ARG A 726 -2.52 17.31 -12.93
N ARG A 727 -1.66 16.99 -11.96
CA ARG A 727 -1.48 17.80 -10.75
C ARG A 727 -0.75 19.07 -11.12
N VAL A 728 -1.33 20.21 -10.77
CA VAL A 728 -0.80 21.52 -11.10
C VAL A 728 0.10 22.03 -9.98
N PRO A 729 1.30 22.57 -10.28
CA PRO A 729 2.12 23.22 -9.27
C PRO A 729 1.43 24.46 -8.69
N VAL A 730 1.77 24.79 -7.43
CA VAL A 730 1.12 25.89 -6.67
C VAL A 730 1.14 27.22 -7.43
N ARG A 731 2.20 27.47 -8.21
CA ARG A 731 2.36 28.74 -8.97
C ARG A 731 1.42 28.84 -10.16
N ALA A 732 1.11 27.72 -10.81
CA ALA A 732 0.24 27.68 -11.99
C ALA A 732 -1.22 27.33 -11.68
N PHE A 733 -1.55 27.03 -10.40
CA PHE A 733 -2.89 26.59 -10.00
C PHE A 733 -4.01 27.53 -10.42
N TRP A 734 -3.84 28.84 -10.21
CA TRP A 734 -4.87 29.82 -10.54
C TRP A 734 -5.05 29.99 -12.05
N ASP A 735 -3.99 29.92 -12.82
CA ASP A 735 -4.03 30.07 -14.29
C ASP A 735 -4.69 28.85 -14.93
N GLU A 736 -4.38 27.65 -14.45
CA GLU A 736 -5.02 26.41 -14.90
C GLU A 736 -6.49 26.33 -14.45
N LEU A 737 -6.81 26.74 -13.22
CA LEU A 737 -8.19 26.85 -12.76
C LEU A 737 -8.98 27.79 -13.68
N GLN A 738 -8.42 28.96 -14.02
CA GLN A 738 -9.03 29.91 -14.93
C GLN A 738 -9.24 29.30 -16.33
N ALA A 739 -8.28 28.53 -16.85
CA ALA A 739 -8.40 27.84 -18.12
C ALA A 739 -9.52 26.78 -18.10
N VAL A 740 -9.66 26.03 -17.02
CA VAL A 740 -10.77 25.06 -16.83
C VAL A 740 -12.11 25.78 -16.78
N LEU A 741 -12.20 26.88 -16.03
CA LEU A 741 -13.43 27.69 -15.92
C LEU A 741 -13.84 28.31 -17.26
N GLN A 742 -12.88 28.76 -18.06
CA GLN A 742 -13.13 29.26 -19.44
C GLN A 742 -13.64 28.17 -20.39
N ARG A 743 -13.10 26.92 -20.25
CA ARG A 743 -13.61 25.77 -21.03
C ARG A 743 -15.03 25.40 -20.65
N VAL A 744 -15.38 25.51 -19.38
CA VAL A 744 -16.76 25.30 -18.89
C VAL A 744 -17.70 26.39 -19.40
N GLY A 745 -17.24 27.65 -19.41
CA GLY A 745 -18.01 28.83 -19.89
C GLY A 745 -19.21 29.19 -19.05
N GLY A 746 -20.05 30.14 -19.56
CA GLY A 746 -21.28 30.57 -18.91
C GLY A 746 -21.05 31.27 -17.57
N GLU A 747 -21.88 30.96 -16.57
CA GLU A 747 -21.80 31.55 -15.21
C GLU A 747 -20.46 31.24 -14.48
N TRP A 748 -19.63 30.32 -15.00
CA TRP A 748 -18.42 29.85 -14.34
C TRP A 748 -17.11 30.55 -14.79
N ALA A 749 -17.15 31.35 -15.87
CA ALA A 749 -15.93 31.92 -16.47
C ALA A 749 -15.11 32.82 -15.51
N ASP A 750 -15.76 33.56 -14.63
CA ASP A 750 -15.14 34.56 -13.75
C ASP A 750 -15.11 34.14 -12.26
N VAL A 751 -15.45 32.91 -11.97
CA VAL A 751 -15.60 32.41 -10.58
C VAL A 751 -14.26 32.38 -9.82
N ALA A 752 -13.11 32.24 -10.49
CA ALA A 752 -11.80 32.18 -9.84
C ALA A 752 -11.51 33.36 -8.89
N SER A 753 -11.99 34.54 -9.22
CA SER A 753 -11.84 35.76 -8.39
C SER A 753 -12.82 35.86 -7.22
N GLN A 754 -13.90 35.02 -7.22
CA GLN A 754 -14.98 35.06 -6.24
C GLN A 754 -14.84 33.98 -5.15
N ILE A 755 -13.84 33.15 -5.22
CA ILE A 755 -13.64 32.03 -4.27
C ILE A 755 -13.24 32.56 -2.90
N CYS A 756 -14.07 32.26 -1.87
CA CYS A 756 -13.81 32.60 -0.48
C CYS A 756 -13.26 31.40 0.30
N ALA A 757 -13.80 30.19 0.08
CA ALA A 757 -13.37 28.99 0.78
C ALA A 757 -13.65 27.71 -0.02
N TRP A 758 -12.87 26.67 0.28
CA TRP A 758 -13.12 25.30 -0.13
C TRP A 758 -13.72 24.51 1.04
N GLY A 759 -14.58 23.54 0.80
CA GLY A 759 -15.18 22.69 1.83
C GLY A 759 -15.39 21.25 1.37
N PRO A 760 -15.44 20.29 2.28
CA PRO A 760 -15.18 20.36 3.73
C PRO A 760 -13.68 20.42 4.06
N LYS A 761 -13.35 20.70 5.32
CA LYS A 761 -11.99 20.77 5.86
C LYS A 761 -11.07 21.75 5.10
N HIS A 762 -11.64 22.79 4.51
CA HIS A 762 -10.97 23.83 3.73
C HIS A 762 -10.18 23.37 2.49
N VAL A 763 -10.35 22.14 2.06
CA VAL A 763 -9.64 21.55 0.91
C VAL A 763 -10.53 20.72 -0.02
N GLY A 764 -11.81 20.52 0.34
CA GLY A 764 -12.74 19.68 -0.39
C GLY A 764 -13.25 20.28 -1.70
N PRO A 765 -13.96 19.47 -2.51
CA PRO A 765 -14.42 19.84 -3.84
C PRO A 765 -15.71 20.67 -3.85
N ASN A 766 -15.99 21.45 -2.80
CA ASN A 766 -17.11 22.38 -2.77
C ASN A 766 -16.56 23.80 -2.62
N LEU A 767 -17.27 24.79 -3.19
CA LEU A 767 -16.85 26.18 -3.24
C LEU A 767 -17.85 27.09 -2.48
N LEU A 768 -17.30 28.03 -1.70
CA LEU A 768 -18.01 29.19 -1.22
C LEU A 768 -17.64 30.39 -2.10
N LEU A 769 -18.63 31.02 -2.75
CA LEU A 769 -18.44 32.09 -3.73
C LEU A 769 -19.11 33.35 -3.25
N ASP A 770 -18.45 34.48 -3.43
CA ASP A 770 -18.99 35.78 -3.15
C ASP A 770 -18.78 36.76 -4.33
N PRO A 771 -19.81 37.00 -5.17
CA PRO A 771 -19.72 37.96 -6.26
C PRO A 771 -19.74 39.43 -5.79
N GLN A 772 -20.29 39.75 -4.60
CA GLN A 772 -20.48 41.11 -4.10
C GLN A 772 -19.31 41.64 -3.24
N HIS A 773 -18.29 40.83 -2.99
CA HIS A 773 -17.13 41.19 -2.18
C HIS A 773 -17.48 41.59 -0.72
N VAL A 774 -18.38 40.83 -0.13
CA VAL A 774 -18.81 40.99 1.26
C VAL A 774 -17.85 40.19 2.18
N LEU A 775 -17.43 39.01 1.73
CA LEU A 775 -16.56 38.09 2.46
C LEU A 775 -15.08 38.24 2.05
N ARG A 776 -14.20 37.70 2.87
CA ARG A 776 -12.79 37.58 2.54
C ARG A 776 -12.58 36.57 1.40
N ARG A 777 -11.88 36.98 0.33
CA ARG A 777 -11.54 36.14 -0.82
C ARG A 777 -10.13 35.57 -0.69
N VAL A 778 -9.90 34.35 -1.19
CA VAL A 778 -8.57 33.69 -1.09
C VAL A 778 -7.50 34.38 -1.94
N ARG A 779 -7.85 34.95 -3.09
CA ARG A 779 -6.89 35.54 -4.05
C ARG A 779 -6.64 37.03 -3.85
N GLN A 780 -7.51 37.74 -3.14
CA GLN A 780 -7.47 39.22 -3.00
C GLN A 780 -7.22 39.59 -1.53
N ASP A 781 -6.20 40.43 -1.28
CA ASP A 781 -5.91 41.00 0.06
C ASP A 781 -6.77 42.21 0.42
N GLU A 782 -7.79 42.50 -0.39
CA GLU A 782 -8.73 43.61 -0.09
C GLU A 782 -9.57 43.29 1.15
N ALA A 783 -9.73 44.28 2.02
CA ALA A 783 -10.51 44.11 3.25
C ALA A 783 -11.99 43.82 2.92
N PRO A 784 -12.59 42.79 3.54
CA PRO A 784 -13.99 42.46 3.34
C PRO A 784 -14.89 43.59 3.86
N ARG A 785 -16.09 43.74 3.29
CA ARG A 785 -17.09 44.71 3.76
C ARG A 785 -17.67 44.33 5.13
N LEU A 786 -17.68 43.01 5.43
CA LEU A 786 -18.20 42.48 6.67
C LEU A 786 -17.06 42.36 7.70
N GLU A 787 -17.37 42.54 9.00
CA GLU A 787 -16.43 42.35 10.09
C GLU A 787 -15.89 40.92 10.09
N ARG A 788 -14.62 40.71 10.47
CA ARG A 788 -13.91 39.42 10.41
C ARG A 788 -14.66 38.30 11.15
N GLU A 789 -15.22 38.59 12.32
CA GLU A 789 -15.97 37.61 13.13
C GLU A 789 -17.16 36.98 12.39
N TRP A 790 -17.87 37.79 11.58
CA TRP A 790 -19.02 37.33 10.81
C TRP A 790 -18.57 36.56 9.55
N CYS A 791 -17.46 36.97 8.92
CA CYS A 791 -16.86 36.21 7.83
C CYS A 791 -16.50 34.81 8.28
N ASP A 792 -15.79 34.69 9.43
CA ASP A 792 -15.38 33.43 10.02
C ASP A 792 -16.59 32.57 10.44
N ALA A 793 -17.68 33.18 10.95
CA ALA A 793 -18.91 32.46 11.29
C ALA A 793 -19.62 31.90 10.04
N ILE A 794 -19.69 32.67 8.94
CA ILE A 794 -20.28 32.19 7.67
C ILE A 794 -19.42 31.04 7.09
N GLU A 795 -18.11 31.18 7.08
CA GLU A 795 -17.20 30.13 6.63
C GLU A 795 -17.34 28.85 7.48
N ALA A 796 -17.38 28.97 8.81
CA ALA A 796 -17.59 27.83 9.72
C ALA A 796 -18.96 27.15 9.44
N GLY A 797 -20.03 27.91 9.21
CA GLY A 797 -21.32 27.38 8.81
C GLY A 797 -21.26 26.57 7.50
N PHE A 798 -20.54 27.08 6.51
CA PHE A 798 -20.29 26.39 5.24
C PHE A 798 -19.45 25.10 5.44
N GLN A 799 -18.39 25.14 6.25
CA GLN A 799 -17.58 23.95 6.54
C GLN A 799 -18.42 22.85 7.21
N LEU A 800 -19.25 23.21 8.20
CA LEU A 800 -20.14 22.26 8.85
C LEU A 800 -21.22 21.71 7.91
N ALA A 801 -21.77 22.53 7.02
CA ALA A 801 -22.73 22.06 6.03
C ALA A 801 -22.13 21.08 5.04
N THR A 802 -20.96 21.42 4.48
CA THR A 802 -20.26 20.58 3.50
C THR A 802 -19.66 19.32 4.13
N GLY A 803 -19.34 19.34 5.43
CA GLY A 803 -18.88 18.16 6.19
C GLY A 803 -19.98 17.15 6.49
N ALA A 804 -21.23 17.62 6.67
CA ALA A 804 -22.38 16.78 7.01
C ALA A 804 -23.63 17.19 6.23
N GLY A 805 -23.88 16.52 5.12
CA GLY A 805 -25.00 16.77 4.22
C GLY A 805 -26.39 16.42 4.81
N PRO A 806 -27.48 16.79 4.10
CA PRO A 806 -28.84 16.62 4.61
C PRO A 806 -29.40 15.20 4.52
N LEU A 807 -28.87 14.33 3.62
CA LEU A 807 -29.42 12.98 3.41
C LEU A 807 -29.05 12.02 4.53
N CYS A 808 -27.77 11.80 4.78
CA CYS A 808 -27.27 10.85 5.76
C CYS A 808 -26.07 11.37 6.58
N ALA A 809 -25.89 12.71 6.62
CA ALA A 809 -24.78 13.39 7.28
C ALA A 809 -23.39 12.85 6.81
N GLU A 810 -23.26 12.64 5.50
CA GLU A 810 -22.01 12.36 4.82
C GLU A 810 -21.50 13.62 4.11
N PRO A 811 -20.18 13.72 3.78
CA PRO A 811 -19.65 14.93 3.15
C PRO A 811 -20.31 15.24 1.82
N MET A 812 -20.58 16.54 1.58
CA MET A 812 -21.07 17.00 0.29
C MET A 812 -19.95 17.01 -0.75
N HIS A 813 -20.31 16.86 -2.02
CA HIS A 813 -19.38 16.79 -3.13
C HIS A 813 -19.92 17.49 -4.37
N GLY A 814 -19.12 18.39 -4.96
CA GLY A 814 -19.46 19.03 -6.23
C GLY A 814 -20.51 20.13 -6.14
N MET A 815 -20.56 20.88 -5.03
CA MET A 815 -21.50 21.98 -4.81
C MET A 815 -20.78 23.33 -4.72
N ALA A 816 -21.37 24.34 -5.33
CA ALA A 816 -20.99 25.73 -5.11
C ALA A 816 -22.13 26.46 -4.35
N PHE A 817 -21.75 27.22 -3.35
CA PHE A 817 -22.64 28.04 -2.55
C PHE A 817 -22.31 29.51 -2.78
N VAL A 818 -23.20 30.21 -3.42
CA VAL A 818 -23.05 31.64 -3.80
C VAL A 818 -23.77 32.51 -2.77
N VAL A 819 -23.00 33.34 -2.07
CA VAL A 819 -23.55 34.33 -1.15
C VAL A 819 -24.01 35.52 -1.97
N GLN A 820 -25.34 35.66 -2.17
CA GLN A 820 -25.94 36.69 -3.02
C GLN A 820 -26.15 37.99 -2.29
N HIS A 821 -26.53 37.92 -1.02
CA HIS A 821 -26.87 39.13 -0.25
C HIS A 821 -26.61 38.89 1.24
N VAL A 822 -26.06 39.88 1.92
CA VAL A 822 -25.93 39.93 3.37
C VAL A 822 -26.29 41.32 3.83
N GLU A 823 -27.33 41.44 4.64
CA GLU A 823 -27.76 42.70 5.27
C GLU A 823 -27.60 42.58 6.78
N MET A 824 -27.13 43.66 7.38
CA MET A 824 -26.92 43.76 8.82
C MET A 824 -27.60 45.00 9.37
N ASP A 825 -28.47 44.82 10.34
CA ASP A 825 -29.08 45.92 11.12
C ASP A 825 -28.16 46.25 12.31
N HIS A 826 -27.43 47.36 12.19
CA HIS A 826 -26.47 47.79 13.20
C HIS A 826 -27.13 48.21 14.52
N ASP A 827 -28.37 48.67 14.49
CA ASP A 827 -29.09 49.11 15.70
C ASP A 827 -29.53 47.90 16.53
N ALA A 828 -30.11 46.89 15.88
CA ALA A 828 -30.44 45.60 16.50
C ALA A 828 -29.19 44.84 17.02
N LEU A 829 -28.07 44.99 16.33
CA LEU A 829 -26.81 44.35 16.73
C LEU A 829 -26.19 44.99 17.97
N SER A 830 -26.32 46.32 18.12
CA SER A 830 -25.80 47.04 19.28
C SER A 830 -26.50 46.65 20.59
N GLU A 831 -27.78 46.33 20.56
CA GLU A 831 -28.54 45.79 21.66
C GLU A 831 -28.18 44.34 22.01
N ALA A 832 -27.80 43.58 20.97
CA ALA A 832 -27.44 42.15 21.11
C ALA A 832 -25.97 41.90 21.51
N ARG A 833 -25.05 42.89 21.41
CA ARG A 833 -23.58 42.71 21.66
C ARG A 833 -23.23 42.20 23.07
N ALA A 834 -24.11 42.25 24.02
CA ALA A 834 -23.91 41.67 25.36
C ALA A 834 -23.86 40.11 25.35
N LYS A 835 -24.15 39.47 24.21
CA LYS A 835 -24.24 37.98 24.05
C LYS A 835 -23.49 37.48 22.81
N VAL A 836 -22.31 38.02 22.53
CA VAL A 836 -21.54 37.79 21.28
C VAL A 836 -21.32 36.28 20.95
N SER A 837 -21.06 35.41 21.92
CA SER A 837 -20.86 33.97 21.65
C SER A 837 -22.12 33.23 21.20
N GLN A 838 -23.31 33.66 21.66
CA GLN A 838 -24.58 33.10 21.19
C GLN A 838 -24.94 33.61 19.80
N LEU A 839 -24.42 34.78 19.41
CA LEU A 839 -24.65 35.42 18.14
C LEU A 839 -23.93 34.65 17.02
N ALA A 840 -22.64 34.36 17.15
CA ALA A 840 -21.85 33.60 16.17
C ALA A 840 -22.46 32.22 15.93
N SER A 841 -22.86 31.49 16.98
CA SER A 841 -23.48 30.17 16.85
C SER A 841 -24.83 30.20 16.09
N SER A 842 -25.60 31.27 16.21
CA SER A 842 -26.84 31.47 15.44
C SER A 842 -26.57 31.66 13.95
N VAL A 843 -25.55 32.44 13.57
CA VAL A 843 -25.11 32.61 12.17
C VAL A 843 -24.62 31.29 11.59
N ILE A 844 -23.73 30.58 12.31
CA ILE A 844 -23.21 29.25 11.90
C ILE A 844 -24.37 28.29 11.62
N SER A 845 -25.32 28.20 12.53
CA SER A 845 -26.50 27.32 12.39
C SER A 845 -27.40 27.71 11.22
N GLY A 846 -27.63 29.03 11.03
CA GLY A 846 -28.43 29.56 9.92
C GLY A 846 -27.80 29.27 8.56
N VAL A 847 -26.52 29.54 8.40
CA VAL A 847 -25.79 29.27 7.15
C VAL A 847 -25.75 27.78 6.85
N ARG A 848 -25.45 26.94 7.88
CA ARG A 848 -25.47 25.49 7.74
C ARG A 848 -26.82 24.98 7.22
N GLU A 849 -27.92 25.45 7.80
CA GLU A 849 -29.26 25.00 7.39
C GLU A 849 -29.63 25.51 5.99
N SER A 850 -29.29 26.74 5.65
CA SER A 850 -29.54 27.31 4.31
C SER A 850 -28.76 26.54 3.23
N CYS A 851 -27.51 26.19 3.46
CA CYS A 851 -26.73 25.35 2.54
C CYS A 851 -27.34 23.95 2.36
N ARG A 852 -27.82 23.33 3.44
CA ARG A 852 -28.46 21.99 3.40
C ARG A 852 -29.80 22.03 2.66
N GLN A 853 -30.65 23.04 2.92
CA GLN A 853 -31.92 23.21 2.24
C GLN A 853 -31.75 23.56 0.77
N GLY A 854 -30.70 24.32 0.43
CA GLY A 854 -30.36 24.67 -0.94
C GLY A 854 -29.98 23.40 -1.77
N LEU A 855 -29.25 22.43 -1.19
CA LEU A 855 -28.99 21.16 -1.85
C LEU A 855 -30.29 20.38 -2.08
N LEU A 856 -31.17 20.31 -1.09
CA LEU A 856 -32.47 19.61 -1.17
C LEU A 856 -33.48 20.23 -2.12
N ASP A 857 -33.24 21.45 -2.59
CA ASP A 857 -34.07 22.08 -3.60
C ASP A 857 -33.80 21.57 -5.02
N TRP A 858 -32.63 21.01 -5.23
CA TRP A 858 -32.24 20.23 -6.41
C TRP A 858 -32.64 18.75 -6.25
N SER A 859 -32.37 17.93 -7.26
CA SER A 859 -32.53 16.48 -7.14
C SER A 859 -31.33 15.84 -6.43
N PRO A 860 -31.46 15.43 -5.15
CA PRO A 860 -30.35 14.90 -4.40
C PRO A 860 -29.92 13.52 -4.91
N ARG A 861 -28.63 13.23 -4.85
CA ARG A 861 -28.04 11.96 -5.26
C ARG A 861 -26.97 11.54 -4.26
N LEU A 862 -26.67 10.23 -4.24
CA LEU A 862 -25.55 9.67 -3.55
C LEU A 862 -24.40 9.42 -4.53
N LEU A 863 -23.19 9.64 -4.08
CA LEU A 863 -21.98 9.12 -4.69
C LEU A 863 -21.56 7.86 -3.91
N LEU A 864 -21.46 6.75 -4.60
CA LEU A 864 -21.03 5.48 -4.03
C LEU A 864 -19.53 5.31 -4.23
N ALA A 865 -18.84 4.85 -3.20
CA ALA A 865 -17.48 4.33 -3.33
C ALA A 865 -17.51 3.07 -4.20
N MET A 866 -16.63 3.00 -5.21
CA MET A 866 -16.58 1.91 -6.18
C MET A 866 -15.23 1.20 -6.11
N TYR A 867 -15.26 -0.12 -6.26
CA TYR A 867 -14.10 -0.91 -6.59
C TYR A 867 -14.04 -1.19 -8.09
N SER A 868 -12.87 -1.02 -8.70
CA SER A 868 -12.53 -1.71 -9.94
C SER A 868 -12.24 -3.16 -9.60
N CYS A 869 -12.93 -4.06 -10.25
CA CYS A 869 -12.83 -5.48 -10.00
C CYS A 869 -12.34 -6.18 -11.26
N ASP A 870 -11.12 -6.71 -11.22
CA ASP A 870 -10.57 -7.52 -12.30
C ASP A 870 -10.69 -8.99 -11.93
N ILE A 871 -11.43 -9.75 -12.74
CA ILE A 871 -11.72 -11.16 -12.50
C ILE A 871 -11.11 -11.97 -13.63
N GLN A 872 -10.19 -12.87 -13.29
CA GLN A 872 -9.72 -13.88 -14.21
C GLN A 872 -10.63 -15.11 -14.09
N ALA A 873 -11.21 -15.52 -15.18
CA ALA A 873 -12.17 -16.62 -15.20
C ALA A 873 -11.92 -17.54 -16.41
N ALA A 874 -12.05 -18.85 -16.17
CA ALA A 874 -12.10 -19.84 -17.28
C ALA A 874 -13.43 -19.69 -18.06
N PRO A 875 -13.46 -20.04 -19.36
CA PRO A 875 -14.66 -19.92 -20.20
C PRO A 875 -15.92 -20.57 -19.59
N ASP A 876 -15.73 -21.72 -18.97
CA ASP A 876 -16.83 -22.53 -18.41
C ASP A 876 -17.56 -21.88 -17.23
N VAL A 877 -16.90 -20.93 -16.55
CA VAL A 877 -17.44 -20.29 -15.34
C VAL A 877 -17.83 -18.83 -15.54
N GLN A 878 -17.58 -18.27 -16.73
CA GLN A 878 -17.88 -16.88 -17.09
C GLN A 878 -19.31 -16.47 -16.77
N GLY A 879 -20.32 -17.26 -17.19
CA GLY A 879 -21.71 -16.96 -16.91
C GLY A 879 -22.06 -16.94 -15.42
N LYS A 880 -21.36 -17.72 -14.57
CA LYS A 880 -21.52 -17.69 -13.11
C LYS A 880 -20.96 -16.41 -12.52
N VAL A 881 -19.84 -15.91 -13.05
CA VAL A 881 -19.22 -14.64 -12.63
C VAL A 881 -20.16 -13.48 -12.95
N HIS A 882 -20.70 -13.40 -14.17
CA HIS A 882 -21.68 -12.38 -14.56
C HIS A 882 -22.92 -12.39 -13.66
N ALA A 883 -23.45 -13.57 -13.32
CA ALA A 883 -24.61 -13.71 -12.43
C ALA A 883 -24.33 -13.17 -11.02
N VAL A 884 -23.10 -13.35 -10.48
CA VAL A 884 -22.70 -12.81 -9.18
C VAL A 884 -22.54 -11.28 -9.26
N LEU A 885 -21.86 -10.77 -10.29
CA LEU A 885 -21.70 -9.33 -10.50
C LEU A 885 -23.05 -8.63 -10.60
N GLN A 886 -23.97 -9.13 -11.40
CA GLN A 886 -25.31 -8.55 -11.55
C GLN A 886 -26.10 -8.56 -10.24
N ARG A 887 -26.05 -9.65 -9.46
CA ARG A 887 -26.66 -9.72 -8.12
C ARG A 887 -26.12 -8.66 -7.18
N ARG A 888 -24.81 -8.42 -7.22
CA ARG A 888 -24.08 -7.41 -6.42
C ARG A 888 -24.08 -6.03 -7.06
N ARG A 889 -24.88 -5.82 -8.12
CA ARG A 889 -24.98 -4.54 -8.84
C ARG A 889 -23.66 -4.03 -9.42
N GLY A 890 -22.73 -4.95 -9.68
CA GLY A 890 -21.54 -4.65 -10.43
C GLY A 890 -21.87 -4.41 -11.92
N ARG A 891 -21.15 -3.48 -12.52
CA ARG A 891 -21.25 -3.15 -13.94
C ARG A 891 -19.97 -3.60 -14.64
N VAL A 892 -20.10 -4.50 -15.61
CA VAL A 892 -18.97 -4.91 -16.45
C VAL A 892 -18.59 -3.75 -17.37
N VAL A 893 -17.30 -3.42 -17.41
CA VAL A 893 -16.71 -2.35 -18.23
C VAL A 893 -16.11 -2.92 -19.50
N SER A 894 -15.28 -3.94 -19.37
CA SER A 894 -14.64 -4.62 -20.50
C SER A 894 -14.52 -6.12 -20.21
N GLU A 895 -14.44 -6.88 -21.28
CA GLU A 895 -14.23 -8.30 -21.24
C GLU A 895 -13.28 -8.67 -22.38
N GLU A 896 -12.13 -9.21 -22.04
CA GLU A 896 -11.07 -9.49 -23.00
C GLU A 896 -10.52 -10.90 -22.77
N MET A 897 -10.32 -11.62 -23.86
CA MET A 897 -9.58 -12.87 -23.85
C MET A 897 -8.09 -12.54 -23.79
N LYS A 898 -7.40 -13.01 -22.76
CA LYS A 898 -5.97 -12.78 -22.62
C LYS A 898 -5.20 -13.60 -23.65
N GLU A 899 -4.50 -12.92 -24.57
CA GLU A 899 -3.73 -13.55 -25.62
C GLU A 899 -2.74 -14.60 -25.08
N GLY A 900 -2.75 -15.78 -25.70
CA GLY A 900 -1.91 -16.92 -25.30
C GLY A 900 -2.36 -17.64 -24.01
N THR A 901 -3.54 -17.34 -23.48
CA THR A 901 -4.15 -18.05 -22.34
C THR A 901 -5.58 -18.50 -22.68
N LEU A 902 -6.10 -19.46 -21.91
CA LEU A 902 -7.51 -19.88 -21.97
C LEU A 902 -8.40 -19.09 -21.00
N PHE A 903 -7.93 -17.97 -20.46
CA PHE A 903 -8.65 -17.18 -19.45
C PHE A 903 -9.21 -15.90 -20.06
N PHE A 904 -10.41 -15.53 -19.60
CA PHE A 904 -11.01 -14.22 -19.80
C PHE A 904 -10.68 -13.31 -18.62
N THR A 905 -10.32 -12.07 -18.91
CA THR A 905 -10.22 -10.99 -17.92
C THR A 905 -11.49 -10.15 -18.03
N ILE A 906 -12.28 -10.14 -16.96
CA ILE A 906 -13.53 -9.37 -16.85
C ILE A 906 -13.24 -8.19 -15.93
N SER A 907 -13.22 -6.98 -16.47
CA SER A 907 -13.09 -5.75 -15.69
C SER A 907 -14.48 -5.19 -15.39
N ALA A 908 -14.79 -5.01 -14.12
CA ALA A 908 -16.09 -4.56 -13.65
C ALA A 908 -15.95 -3.47 -12.56
N LEU A 909 -16.96 -2.64 -12.42
CA LEU A 909 -17.08 -1.70 -11.30
C LEU A 909 -18.11 -2.24 -10.32
N LEU A 910 -17.71 -2.39 -9.05
CA LEU A 910 -18.52 -2.95 -7.98
C LEU A 910 -18.70 -1.91 -6.85
N PRO A 911 -19.93 -1.61 -6.40
CA PRO A 911 -20.14 -0.77 -5.22
C PRO A 911 -19.50 -1.41 -3.98
N VAL A 912 -18.70 -0.63 -3.23
CA VAL A 912 -18.02 -1.10 -2.01
C VAL A 912 -19.02 -1.64 -0.99
N VAL A 913 -20.21 -1.03 -0.90
CA VAL A 913 -21.29 -1.47 0.00
C VAL A 913 -21.79 -2.89 -0.30
N GLU A 914 -21.66 -3.37 -1.53
CA GLU A 914 -22.07 -4.69 -1.98
C GLU A 914 -20.87 -5.69 -2.12
N SER A 915 -19.64 -5.23 -1.82
CA SER A 915 -18.43 -6.04 -2.01
C SER A 915 -18.19 -7.07 -0.89
N PHE A 916 -18.80 -6.90 0.28
CA PHE A 916 -18.60 -7.81 1.41
C PHE A 916 -19.05 -9.24 1.08
N GLY A 917 -18.15 -10.22 1.25
CA GLY A 917 -18.36 -11.62 0.89
C GLY A 917 -18.37 -11.92 -0.63
N PHE A 918 -18.06 -10.94 -1.48
CA PHE A 918 -18.05 -11.09 -2.93
C PHE A 918 -17.01 -12.10 -3.42
N ALA A 919 -15.78 -11.97 -2.93
CA ALA A 919 -14.67 -12.86 -3.30
C ALA A 919 -14.96 -14.32 -2.89
N GLU A 920 -15.56 -14.53 -1.73
CA GLU A 920 -15.96 -15.86 -1.25
C GLU A 920 -17.11 -16.44 -2.09
N GLU A 921 -18.11 -15.64 -2.43
CA GLU A 921 -19.23 -16.05 -3.27
C GLU A 921 -18.77 -16.47 -4.67
N ILE A 922 -17.85 -15.69 -5.30
CA ILE A 922 -17.27 -16.08 -6.59
C ILE A 922 -16.52 -17.40 -6.47
N ARG A 923 -15.59 -17.55 -5.52
CA ARG A 923 -14.84 -18.80 -5.34
C ARG A 923 -15.76 -20.01 -5.12
N LYS A 924 -16.77 -19.88 -4.28
CA LYS A 924 -17.76 -20.95 -4.04
C LYS A 924 -18.51 -21.34 -5.30
N ARG A 925 -18.99 -20.37 -6.09
CA ARG A 925 -19.78 -20.64 -7.29
C ARG A 925 -18.96 -21.16 -8.46
N THR A 926 -17.70 -20.77 -8.55
CA THR A 926 -16.79 -21.18 -9.62
C THR A 926 -15.90 -22.36 -9.23
N SER A 927 -16.08 -22.92 -8.01
CA SER A 927 -15.21 -23.98 -7.47
C SER A 927 -13.71 -23.61 -7.49
N GLY A 928 -13.40 -22.33 -7.28
CA GLY A 928 -12.03 -21.80 -7.28
C GLY A 928 -11.49 -21.40 -8.67
N ALA A 929 -12.25 -21.62 -9.76
CA ALA A 929 -11.79 -21.33 -11.12
C ALA A 929 -11.81 -19.83 -11.50
N ALA A 930 -12.27 -18.95 -10.62
CA ALA A 930 -12.22 -17.50 -10.80
C ALA A 930 -11.73 -16.80 -9.52
N SER A 931 -10.82 -15.83 -9.69
CA SER A 931 -10.28 -15.04 -8.61
C SER A 931 -10.50 -13.55 -8.88
N PRO A 932 -11.30 -12.85 -8.05
CA PRO A 932 -11.51 -11.42 -8.18
C PRO A 932 -10.43 -10.64 -7.45
N GLN A 933 -10.04 -9.49 -8.01
CA GLN A 933 -9.17 -8.49 -7.40
C GLN A 933 -9.91 -7.18 -7.32
N LEU A 934 -9.90 -6.55 -6.15
CA LEU A 934 -10.64 -5.33 -5.88
C LEU A 934 -9.66 -4.17 -5.63
N PHE A 935 -9.76 -3.10 -6.43
CA PHE A 935 -9.00 -1.88 -6.28
C PHE A 935 -9.96 -0.70 -6.12
N PHE A 936 -9.65 0.22 -5.23
CA PHE A 936 -10.50 1.40 -5.08
C PHE A 936 -10.44 2.30 -6.33
N ALA A 937 -11.60 2.52 -6.98
CA ALA A 937 -11.73 3.28 -8.22
C ALA A 937 -12.33 4.69 -8.03
N GLY A 938 -12.50 5.13 -6.78
CA GLY A 938 -13.07 6.45 -6.47
C GLY A 938 -14.58 6.41 -6.22
N PHE A 939 -15.22 7.58 -6.31
CA PHE A 939 -16.66 7.74 -6.11
C PHE A 939 -17.38 7.93 -7.43
N GLN A 940 -18.51 7.25 -7.61
CA GLN A 940 -19.37 7.41 -8.79
C GLN A 940 -20.79 7.81 -8.39
N LEU A 941 -21.39 8.62 -9.24
CA LEU A 941 -22.77 9.06 -9.07
C LEU A 941 -23.72 7.85 -9.21
N TYR A 942 -24.59 7.68 -8.22
CA TYR A 942 -25.69 6.73 -8.28
C TYR A 942 -26.95 7.43 -8.76
N ASP A 943 -27.40 7.09 -9.97
CA ASP A 943 -28.48 7.80 -10.64
C ASP A 943 -29.89 7.36 -10.17
N GLN A 944 -30.10 7.41 -8.87
CA GLN A 944 -31.44 7.19 -8.28
C GLN A 944 -31.67 8.21 -7.15
N ASP A 945 -32.80 8.91 -7.22
CA ASP A 945 -33.19 9.85 -6.18
C ASP A 945 -33.69 9.09 -4.93
N PRO A 946 -33.03 9.25 -3.76
CA PRO A 946 -33.48 8.62 -2.53
C PRO A 946 -34.83 9.14 -2.02
N LEU A 947 -35.26 10.32 -2.48
CA LEU A 947 -36.53 10.97 -2.11
C LEU A 947 -37.60 10.82 -3.22
N TRP A 948 -37.30 10.01 -4.24
CA TRP A 948 -38.24 9.80 -5.36
C TRP A 948 -39.57 9.25 -4.88
N VAL A 949 -40.66 9.88 -5.35
CA VAL A 949 -42.05 9.47 -5.18
C VAL A 949 -42.69 9.50 -6.55
N PRO A 950 -43.54 8.55 -6.97
CA PRO A 950 -44.24 8.62 -8.24
C PRO A 950 -45.11 9.90 -8.29
N ARG A 951 -45.03 10.64 -9.40
CA ARG A 951 -45.69 11.95 -9.56
C ARG A 951 -46.50 12.05 -10.83
N THR A 952 -46.12 11.36 -11.89
CA THR A 952 -46.85 11.33 -13.15
C THR A 952 -47.90 10.22 -13.11
N ASP A 953 -49.01 10.41 -13.89
CA ASP A 953 -50.04 9.39 -13.97
C ASP A 953 -49.53 8.05 -14.48
N GLU A 954 -48.57 8.08 -15.40
CA GLU A 954 -47.85 6.86 -15.89
C GLU A 954 -47.02 6.20 -14.78
N GLU A 955 -46.29 6.97 -13.97
CA GLU A 955 -45.53 6.42 -12.84
C GLU A 955 -46.45 5.86 -11.74
N LEU A 956 -47.63 6.51 -11.53
CA LEU A 956 -48.63 6.05 -10.57
C LEU A 956 -49.29 4.73 -11.04
N GLU A 957 -49.53 4.58 -12.35
CA GLU A 957 -50.05 3.34 -12.94
C GLU A 957 -49.00 2.22 -12.85
N ASP A 958 -47.72 2.48 -13.16
CA ASP A 958 -46.65 1.46 -13.18
C ASP A 958 -46.20 1.04 -11.77
N TYR A 959 -46.19 1.92 -10.79
CA TYR A 959 -45.58 1.69 -9.46
C TYR A 959 -46.57 1.83 -8.29
N GLY A 960 -47.81 2.20 -8.51
CA GLY A 960 -48.81 2.45 -7.47
C GLY A 960 -48.50 3.71 -6.61
N GLU A 961 -49.50 4.19 -5.84
CA GLU A 961 -49.38 5.39 -4.98
C GLU A 961 -48.24 5.32 -3.95
N LYS A 962 -47.81 4.10 -3.56
CA LYS A 962 -46.75 3.88 -2.56
C LYS A 962 -45.37 3.60 -3.16
N GLY A 963 -45.27 3.52 -4.50
CA GLY A 963 -44.06 3.15 -5.20
C GLY A 963 -43.59 1.76 -4.77
N ASP A 964 -44.22 0.69 -5.24
CA ASP A 964 -43.92 -0.69 -4.82
C ASP A 964 -42.51 -1.16 -5.23
N ARG A 965 -41.83 -0.39 -6.07
CA ARG A 965 -40.43 -0.67 -6.43
C ARG A 965 -39.49 -0.25 -5.29
N GLU A 966 -38.63 -1.16 -4.87
CA GLU A 966 -37.61 -0.88 -3.85
C GLU A 966 -36.67 0.26 -4.31
N ASN A 967 -36.67 1.39 -3.58
CA ASN A 967 -35.72 2.48 -3.80
C ASN A 967 -34.40 2.16 -3.07
N ILE A 968 -33.40 1.76 -3.84
CA ILE A 968 -32.12 1.30 -3.34
C ILE A 968 -31.32 2.46 -2.72
N ALA A 969 -31.34 3.66 -3.34
CA ALA A 969 -30.70 4.86 -2.80
C ALA A 969 -31.27 5.18 -1.42
N LYS A 970 -32.61 5.10 -1.25
CA LYS A 970 -33.28 5.28 0.03
C LYS A 970 -32.85 4.21 1.05
N ARG A 971 -32.73 2.95 0.63
CA ARG A 971 -32.23 1.87 1.50
C ARG A 971 -30.82 2.17 2.03
N TYR A 972 -29.93 2.66 1.18
CA TYR A 972 -28.59 3.05 1.61
C TYR A 972 -28.62 4.25 2.57
N VAL A 973 -29.40 5.27 2.26
CA VAL A 973 -29.61 6.44 3.16
C VAL A 973 -30.14 5.98 4.53
N ASP A 974 -31.20 5.18 4.56
CA ASP A 974 -31.81 4.69 5.81
C ASP A 974 -30.85 3.82 6.62
N MET A 975 -30.04 2.98 5.95
CA MET A 975 -29.01 2.17 6.58
C MET A 975 -27.97 3.06 7.28
N VAL A 976 -27.43 4.07 6.60
CA VAL A 976 -26.46 5.00 7.18
C VAL A 976 -27.08 5.83 8.31
N ARG A 977 -28.29 6.37 8.10
CA ARG A 977 -29.01 7.16 9.12
C ARG A 977 -29.26 6.36 10.39
N LYS A 978 -29.71 5.10 10.26
CA LYS A 978 -29.91 4.19 11.39
C LYS A 978 -28.62 3.96 12.17
N ARG A 979 -27.48 3.83 11.45
CA ARG A 979 -26.16 3.61 12.07
C ARG A 979 -25.66 4.85 12.82
N LYS A 980 -25.92 6.04 12.27
CA LYS A 980 -25.56 7.32 12.90
C LYS A 980 -26.57 7.80 13.94
N GLY A 981 -27.57 6.99 14.31
CA GLY A 981 -28.62 7.40 15.25
C GLY A 981 -29.56 8.49 14.72
N LEU A 982 -29.55 8.75 13.42
CA LEU A 982 -30.41 9.76 12.80
C LEU A 982 -31.81 9.21 12.56
N ALA A 983 -32.83 10.09 12.59
CA ALA A 983 -34.20 9.71 12.29
C ALA A 983 -34.33 9.10 10.89
N THR A 984 -34.99 7.95 10.79
CA THR A 984 -35.32 7.30 9.51
C THR A 984 -36.80 7.53 9.20
N SER A 985 -37.19 7.37 7.93
CA SER A 985 -38.57 7.54 7.47
C SER A 985 -39.56 6.49 8.00
N ARG A 986 -39.11 5.50 8.78
CA ARG A 986 -40.00 4.55 9.46
C ARG A 986 -40.77 5.24 10.57
N ARG A 987 -42.09 5.18 10.55
CA ARG A 987 -42.93 5.66 11.64
C ARG A 987 -42.56 4.93 12.93
N LEU A 988 -42.04 5.66 13.91
CA LEU A 988 -41.88 5.15 15.29
C LEU A 988 -43.28 4.98 15.88
N VAL A 989 -43.67 3.75 16.18
CA VAL A 989 -44.92 3.49 16.92
C VAL A 989 -44.68 3.89 18.37
N THR A 990 -45.22 5.05 18.77
CA THR A 990 -44.99 5.65 20.09
C THR A 990 -45.92 5.09 21.19
N SER A 991 -47.00 4.35 20.82
CA SER A 991 -47.94 3.79 21.77
C SER A 991 -47.85 2.26 21.90
N ALA A 992 -47.75 1.72 23.09
CA ALA A 992 -47.64 0.31 23.39
C ALA A 992 -48.85 -0.51 22.89
N GLU A 993 -50.01 0.07 22.77
CA GLU A 993 -51.22 -0.56 22.24
C GLU A 993 -51.11 -0.88 20.77
N LYS A 994 -50.44 -0.04 19.96
CA LYS A 994 -50.20 -0.28 18.54
C LYS A 994 -49.08 -1.30 18.29
N GLN A 995 -48.18 -1.50 19.26
CA GLN A 995 -47.10 -2.50 19.16
C GLN A 995 -47.60 -3.95 19.28
N ARG A 996 -48.70 -4.17 20.02
CA ARG A 996 -49.28 -5.51 20.21
C ARG A 996 -49.96 -6.07 18.97
N THR A 997 -50.32 -5.22 18.05
CA THR A 997 -50.99 -5.63 16.78
C THR A 997 -50.04 -5.81 15.60
N MET A 998 -48.82 -5.36 15.70
CA MET A 998 -47.77 -5.63 14.69
C MET A 998 -47.11 -6.97 15.01
N LYS A 999 -47.59 -8.06 14.36
CA LYS A 999 -46.78 -9.27 14.22
C LYS A 999 -45.55 -8.93 13.39
N SER A 1000 -44.36 -9.21 13.94
CA SER A 1000 -43.13 -9.17 13.20
C SER A 1000 -43.24 -10.00 11.93
N ALA A 1001 -43.17 -9.38 10.75
CA ALA A 1001 -42.97 -10.05 9.48
C ALA A 1001 -41.48 -10.40 9.30
#